data_08799e695bc8b7c87ff434c6dc481888
#
_entry.id   08799e695bc8b7c87ff434c6dc481888
#
_cell.length_a   1.000
_cell.length_b   1.000
_cell.length_c   1.000
_cell.angle_alpha   90.00
_cell.angle_beta   90.00
_cell.angle_gamma   90.00
#
_symmetry.space_group_name_H-M   'P 1'
#
loop_
_entity.id
_entity.type
_entity.pdbx_description
1 polymer ?
#
loop_
_entity_poly.entity_id
_entity_poly.type
_entity_poly.pdbx_seq_one_letter_code
_entity_poly.pdbx_strand_id
1 'polypeptide(L)'
;MDEKEKQVVLYYLNNLCRKSLSSKKDIEILLWVENNAEDLFGIVDIEDKWDKHGLGKYSRDSVRPDSENSENSTAEDVKQKLARNLRTIREILAEQEIVDIAAKGYDNAIDTIFETFSIAPDSQATLRYLIYSAKLRFVNDFSSGINTEEYNSRWEYRTFAALADVPLLNIEKIFAFDAPLIQQGIIVRDNDGDIRLSYSFRKLLNSKHDSEADIKKTMLGETAVASLTRDNFKYIEDEYDYIRTMLGNAVRECKTGVNILLYGIPGTGKTELCKTIARDIGTNLYMLSENSENDREGRISELSLAQTLLADDHNAVILIDEAEDIFYTNSFSREQNSKLYFNRMLEKNKTPVIWVSNNIESMDAAYIRRFNYAFEVKKPDHTATLAIWKNICEKHNVELPSEKIDEYAKNYDIPPAFIDTAVGAVNLAKSAGAIERTIESLQKATFGFIPGKKDVKEIKFAPELLNTDTDLNDLAERIVNKGVLKFSLCLYGSPGTGKSAFARYLAEKMGLKVVQKRASDLISMWVGETEKNIARAFNEAHAARSLLVFDEADSFLYSRQAAARSWEVSQVNEMLTWMESHPYPFICTTNLMNDLDEASLRRFSIKVKYDFLKPEQVGFAFRHFFGVEAGMPLSHLTHLTPGDFAVVKGKQDILDTADESELVRMLELEQSAKGIKTTKLGFSAPFITDDA
;
A
#
# COMPACT_ATOMS: atom_id res chain seq x y z
N MET A 1 45.48 3.21 -5.93
CA MET A 1 44.80 4.52 -5.70
C MET A 1 45.09 5.44 -6.87
N ASP A 2 44.11 6.14 -7.43
CA ASP A 2 44.39 7.16 -8.44
C ASP A 2 44.84 8.47 -7.78
N GLU A 3 45.48 9.37 -8.58
CA GLU A 3 46.08 10.61 -8.02
C GLU A 3 45.04 11.56 -7.42
N LYS A 4 43.83 11.64 -8.01
CA LYS A 4 42.74 12.46 -7.46
C LYS A 4 42.28 11.94 -6.11
N GLU A 5 42.07 10.64 -6.01
CA GLU A 5 41.65 9.97 -4.78
C GLU A 5 42.71 10.10 -3.69
N LYS A 6 43.99 9.94 -4.05
CA LYS A 6 45.12 10.16 -3.17
C LYS A 6 45.14 11.57 -2.56
N GLN A 7 44.97 12.61 -3.41
CA GLN A 7 44.93 13.99 -2.92
C GLN A 7 43.76 14.25 -1.97
N VAL A 8 42.59 13.65 -2.25
CA VAL A 8 41.42 13.76 -1.36
C VAL A 8 41.68 13.11 -0.02
N VAL A 9 42.27 11.92 0.01
CA VAL A 9 42.63 11.23 1.27
C VAL A 9 43.70 12.00 2.05
N LEU A 10 44.74 12.49 1.37
CA LEU A 10 45.81 13.29 2.00
C LEU A 10 45.25 14.57 2.64
N TYR A 11 44.31 15.25 1.96
CA TYR A 11 43.67 16.43 2.49
C TYR A 11 42.90 16.16 3.79
N TYR A 12 42.06 15.12 3.80
CA TYR A 12 41.31 14.76 5.01
C TYR A 12 42.17 14.21 6.13
N LEU A 13 43.17 13.44 5.80
CA LEU A 13 44.16 12.94 6.77
C LEU A 13 44.94 14.10 7.42
N ASN A 14 45.35 15.09 6.64
CA ASN A 14 45.98 16.29 7.11
C ASN A 14 45.12 17.10 8.09
N ASN A 15 43.82 17.28 7.73
CA ASN A 15 42.86 17.98 8.61
C ASN A 15 42.70 17.24 9.93
N LEU A 16 42.54 15.91 9.85
CA LEU A 16 42.38 15.06 11.02
C LEU A 16 43.64 15.15 11.95
N CYS A 17 44.82 15.04 11.35
CA CYS A 17 46.09 15.08 12.11
C CYS A 17 46.41 16.45 12.73
N ARG A 18 45.82 17.54 12.23
CA ARG A 18 45.99 18.88 12.85
C ARG A 18 45.30 19.01 14.19
N LYS A 19 44.26 18.22 14.45
CA LYS A 19 43.50 18.24 15.73
C LYS A 19 44.05 17.20 16.68
N SER A 20 44.05 17.49 17.98
CA SER A 20 44.53 16.53 18.98
C SER A 20 43.55 15.37 19.05
N LEU A 21 43.98 14.25 18.53
CA LEU A 21 43.28 12.98 18.60
C LEU A 21 43.69 12.33 19.95
N SER A 22 42.77 11.78 20.71
CA SER A 22 43.05 11.18 22.02
C SER A 22 42.12 9.98 22.28
N SER A 23 41.95 9.08 21.33
CA SER A 23 41.02 7.98 21.48
C SER A 23 41.46 6.70 20.76
N LYS A 24 40.76 5.60 21.01
CA LYS A 24 40.89 4.31 20.33
C LYS A 24 40.85 4.44 18.80
N LYS A 25 40.11 5.44 18.28
CA LYS A 25 40.00 5.76 16.85
C LYS A 25 41.32 6.22 16.22
N ASP A 26 42.20 6.84 17.00
CA ASP A 26 43.49 7.27 16.51
C ASP A 26 44.37 6.07 16.12
N ILE A 27 44.22 4.93 16.82
CA ILE A 27 44.88 3.67 16.50
C ILE A 27 44.37 3.11 15.16
N GLU A 28 43.09 3.15 14.93
CA GLU A 28 42.49 2.65 13.71
C GLU A 28 42.90 3.46 12.47
N ILE A 29 43.00 4.78 12.62
CA ILE A 29 43.55 5.65 11.58
C ILE A 29 45.00 5.32 11.28
N LEU A 30 45.82 5.12 12.32
CA LEU A 30 47.23 4.75 12.18
C LEU A 30 47.37 3.40 11.46
N LEU A 31 46.58 2.41 11.85
CA LEU A 31 46.60 1.10 11.21
C LEU A 31 46.14 1.19 9.75
N TRP A 32 45.13 2.02 9.44
CA TRP A 32 44.68 2.24 8.08
C TRP A 32 45.78 2.92 7.23
N VAL A 33 46.46 3.94 7.80
CA VAL A 33 47.59 4.63 7.13
C VAL A 33 48.75 3.67 6.90
N GLU A 34 49.08 2.81 7.88
CA GLU A 34 50.09 1.79 7.73
C GLU A 34 49.83 0.82 6.57
N ASN A 35 48.61 0.30 6.50
CA ASN A 35 48.19 -0.61 5.46
C ASN A 35 48.15 0.02 4.05
N ASN A 36 48.09 1.34 3.93
CA ASN A 36 48.01 2.07 2.68
C ASN A 36 49.22 3.01 2.44
N ALA A 37 50.30 2.84 3.16
CA ALA A 37 51.47 3.75 3.14
C ALA A 37 52.17 3.79 1.78
N GLU A 38 52.23 2.66 1.06
CA GLU A 38 52.79 2.59 -0.26
C GLU A 38 52.00 3.43 -1.27
N ASP A 39 50.66 3.30 -1.23
CA ASP A 39 49.76 4.05 -2.09
C ASP A 39 49.73 5.55 -1.77
N LEU A 40 49.80 5.91 -0.49
CA LEU A 40 49.72 7.29 -0.01
C LEU A 40 51.03 8.05 -0.15
N PHE A 41 52.16 7.41 0.22
CA PHE A 41 53.41 8.07 0.38
C PHE A 41 54.56 7.50 -0.48
N GLY A 42 54.31 6.39 -1.20
CA GLY A 42 55.34 5.66 -1.92
C GLY A 42 56.35 4.97 -0.99
N ILE A 43 55.99 4.71 0.23
CA ILE A 43 56.86 4.10 1.25
C ILE A 43 56.45 2.62 1.40
N VAL A 44 57.35 1.74 0.89
CA VAL A 44 57.07 0.28 0.86
C VAL A 44 57.12 -0.34 2.27
N ASP A 45 57.84 0.25 3.19
CA ASP A 45 58.01 -0.26 4.54
C ASP A 45 57.99 0.90 5.55
N ILE A 46 56.78 1.30 5.90
CA ILE A 46 56.59 2.35 6.92
C ILE A 46 56.96 1.82 8.31
N GLU A 47 56.96 0.49 8.51
CA GLU A 47 57.40 -0.17 9.70
C GLU A 47 58.86 0.18 10.03
N ASP A 48 59.76 0.32 9.07
CA ASP A 48 61.13 0.74 9.30
C ASP A 48 61.26 2.16 9.92
N LYS A 49 60.31 3.05 9.57
CA LYS A 49 60.20 4.38 10.19
C LYS A 49 59.51 4.32 11.58
N TRP A 50 58.69 3.32 11.81
CA TRP A 50 57.87 3.16 13.02
C TRP A 50 58.47 2.17 14.02
N ASP A 51 59.20 1.14 13.57
CA ASP A 51 59.87 0.14 14.43
C ASP A 51 60.91 0.75 15.38
N LYS A 52 61.53 1.86 15.02
CA LYS A 52 62.30 2.68 15.97
C LYS A 52 61.48 3.10 17.18
N HIS A 53 60.18 2.93 17.18
CA HIS A 53 59.24 3.35 18.20
C HIS A 53 58.30 2.23 18.72
N GLY A 54 58.42 0.98 18.24
CA GLY A 54 57.84 -0.23 18.86
C GLY A 54 56.32 -0.38 18.78
N LEU A 55 55.67 -0.05 17.63
CA LEU A 55 54.24 -0.29 17.38
C LEU A 55 53.97 -1.60 16.64
N GLY A 56 54.99 -2.29 16.13
CA GLY A 56 54.87 -3.46 15.25
C GLY A 56 54.18 -4.72 15.81
N LYS A 57 53.41 -4.63 16.90
CA LYS A 57 52.76 -5.78 17.54
C LYS A 57 51.33 -5.53 18.01
N TYR A 58 50.63 -4.48 17.59
CA TYR A 58 49.24 -4.30 17.97
C TYR A 58 48.32 -4.86 16.89
N SER A 59 47.93 -6.15 17.06
CA SER A 59 46.76 -6.70 16.33
C SER A 59 45.45 -6.13 16.90
N ARG A 60 44.38 -6.15 16.14
CA ARG A 60 43.01 -5.78 16.59
C ARG A 60 42.63 -6.44 17.93
N ASP A 61 43.18 -7.63 18.22
CA ASP A 61 42.87 -8.41 19.42
C ASP A 61 43.65 -7.97 20.67
N SER A 62 44.75 -7.23 20.54
CA SER A 62 45.53 -6.76 21.67
C SER A 62 44.99 -5.48 22.34
N VAL A 63 43.91 -4.88 21.80
CA VAL A 63 43.28 -3.65 22.33
C VAL A 63 42.04 -3.95 23.16
N ARG A 64 41.62 -5.23 23.28
CA ARG A 64 40.51 -5.60 24.17
C ARG A 64 41.01 -5.66 25.64
N PRO A 65 40.26 -5.02 26.60
CA PRO A 65 40.66 -5.00 28.02
C PRO A 65 40.63 -6.36 28.70
N ASP A 66 40.08 -7.39 28.07
CA ASP A 66 39.71 -8.67 28.68
C ASP A 66 40.67 -9.83 28.34
N SER A 67 41.80 -9.60 27.66
CA SER A 67 42.80 -10.66 27.43
C SER A 67 43.86 -10.63 28.51
N GLU A 68 43.85 -11.62 29.38
CA GLU A 68 44.78 -11.82 30.52
C GLU A 68 46.29 -12.01 30.16
N ASN A 69 46.70 -11.69 28.92
CA ASN A 69 48.06 -11.94 28.43
C ASN A 69 48.76 -10.73 27.80
N SER A 70 48.52 -9.51 28.23
CA SER A 70 49.37 -8.37 27.83
C SER A 70 50.26 -7.92 28.97
N GLU A 71 51.49 -8.46 28.96
CA GLU A 71 52.53 -8.00 29.86
C GLU A 71 52.85 -6.51 29.63
N ASN A 72 52.62 -5.71 30.66
CA ASN A 72 53.34 -4.50 31.02
C ASN A 72 53.34 -3.26 30.12
N SER A 73 52.34 -2.96 29.31
CA SER A 73 52.22 -1.59 28.79
C SER A 73 51.09 -0.83 29.49
N THR A 74 51.44 0.25 30.18
CA THR A 74 50.46 1.13 30.84
C THR A 74 49.67 1.91 29.77
N ALA A 75 48.42 2.30 30.06
CA ALA A 75 47.60 3.16 29.15
C ALA A 75 48.33 4.46 28.73
N GLU A 76 49.29 4.91 29.58
CA GLU A 76 50.13 6.08 29.34
C GLU A 76 51.21 5.79 28.26
N ASP A 77 51.77 4.57 28.22
CA ASP A 77 52.73 4.16 27.19
C ASP A 77 52.09 4.07 25.82
N VAL A 78 50.84 3.59 25.75
CA VAL A 78 50.03 3.55 24.49
C VAL A 78 49.77 4.95 23.99
N LYS A 79 49.35 5.89 24.84
CA LYS A 79 49.16 7.29 24.49
C LYS A 79 50.40 7.98 23.98
N GLN A 80 51.55 7.72 24.63
CA GLN A 80 52.83 8.32 24.21
C GLN A 80 53.29 7.79 22.85
N LYS A 81 53.15 6.49 22.60
CA LYS A 81 53.45 5.88 21.29
C LYS A 81 52.56 6.44 20.20
N LEU A 82 51.25 6.52 20.46
CA LEU A 82 50.29 7.12 19.58
C LEU A 82 50.64 8.55 19.20
N ALA A 83 50.97 9.38 20.20
CA ALA A 83 51.36 10.76 19.98
C ALA A 83 52.64 10.89 19.11
N ARG A 84 53.60 9.96 19.27
CA ARG A 84 54.81 9.93 18.43
C ARG A 84 54.50 9.58 16.98
N ASN A 85 53.66 8.59 16.73
CA ASN A 85 53.33 8.17 15.37
C ASN A 85 52.48 9.22 14.63
N LEU A 86 51.57 9.87 15.32
CA LEU A 86 50.82 11.02 14.76
C LEU A 86 51.80 12.15 14.40
N ARG A 87 52.86 12.35 15.17
CA ARG A 87 53.88 13.32 14.83
C ARG A 87 54.65 12.92 13.58
N THR A 88 55.01 11.65 13.45
CA THR A 88 55.70 11.11 12.26
C THR A 88 54.79 11.27 11.00
N ILE A 89 53.51 10.95 11.10
CA ILE A 89 52.55 11.18 9.99
C ILE A 89 52.50 12.67 9.63
N ARG A 90 52.46 13.58 10.60
CA ARG A 90 52.46 15.02 10.33
C ARG A 90 53.74 15.47 9.65
N GLU A 91 54.88 14.92 10.00
CA GLU A 91 56.18 15.20 9.36
C GLU A 91 56.15 14.70 7.91
N ILE A 92 55.63 13.47 7.64
CA ILE A 92 55.49 12.94 6.29
C ILE A 92 54.50 13.77 5.49
N LEU A 93 53.35 14.16 6.06
CA LEU A 93 52.35 14.99 5.37
C LEU A 93 52.89 16.40 5.06
N ALA A 94 53.78 16.94 5.90
CA ALA A 94 54.39 18.24 5.64
C ALA A 94 55.39 18.24 4.46
N GLU A 95 55.88 17.05 4.07
CA GLU A 95 56.75 16.85 2.90
C GLU A 95 55.92 16.62 1.62
N GLN A 96 54.57 16.39 1.72
CA GLN A 96 53.69 16.15 0.55
C GLN A 96 53.09 17.47 0.06
N GLU A 97 52.92 17.59 -1.24
CA GLU A 97 52.13 18.64 -1.84
C GLU A 97 50.64 18.28 -1.75
N ILE A 98 49.93 18.87 -0.79
CA ILE A 98 48.53 18.62 -0.51
C ILE A 98 47.70 19.73 -1.21
N VAL A 99 46.88 19.31 -2.14
CA VAL A 99 45.98 20.23 -2.87
C VAL A 99 44.79 20.60 -1.98
N ASP A 100 44.39 21.86 -2.00
CA ASP A 100 43.15 22.30 -1.33
C ASP A 100 41.93 21.86 -2.16
N ILE A 101 41.36 20.74 -1.80
CA ILE A 101 40.17 20.20 -2.46
C ILE A 101 38.91 20.99 -2.15
N ALA A 102 38.94 21.87 -1.16
CA ALA A 102 37.81 22.75 -0.81
C ALA A 102 37.77 24.00 -1.72
N ALA A 103 38.86 24.29 -2.43
CA ALA A 103 38.93 25.43 -3.33
C ALA A 103 37.92 25.29 -4.48
N LYS A 104 37.24 26.39 -4.82
CA LYS A 104 36.35 26.45 -5.97
C LYS A 104 37.13 26.14 -7.27
N GLY A 105 36.56 25.28 -8.10
CA GLY A 105 37.18 24.85 -9.36
C GLY A 105 38.03 23.56 -9.26
N TYR A 106 38.22 22.98 -8.07
CA TYR A 106 38.88 21.69 -7.93
C TYR A 106 38.03 20.53 -8.51
N ASP A 107 36.73 20.53 -8.23
CA ASP A 107 35.75 19.59 -8.79
C ASP A 107 34.52 20.35 -9.30
N ASN A 108 34.53 20.70 -10.59
CA ASN A 108 33.50 21.51 -11.20
C ASN A 108 32.11 20.85 -11.09
N ALA A 109 32.03 19.51 -11.11
CA ALA A 109 30.73 18.82 -10.97
C ALA A 109 30.15 19.02 -9.56
N ILE A 110 30.98 18.94 -8.53
CA ILE A 110 30.53 19.21 -7.15
C ILE A 110 30.18 20.70 -6.98
N ASP A 111 30.98 21.60 -7.56
CA ASP A 111 30.70 23.02 -7.48
C ASP A 111 29.39 23.40 -8.19
N THR A 112 29.09 22.80 -9.35
CA THR A 112 27.80 22.97 -10.05
C THR A 112 26.64 22.46 -9.17
N ILE A 113 26.80 21.34 -8.48
CA ILE A 113 25.79 20.85 -7.53
C ILE A 113 25.57 21.86 -6.39
N PHE A 114 26.67 22.40 -5.81
CA PHE A 114 26.55 23.35 -4.72
C PHE A 114 25.84 24.65 -5.14
N GLU A 115 26.11 25.12 -6.35
CA GLU A 115 25.44 26.29 -6.92
C GLU A 115 23.94 25.98 -7.18
N THR A 116 23.64 24.85 -7.84
CA THR A 116 22.26 24.45 -8.18
C THR A 116 21.37 24.29 -6.95
N PHE A 117 21.89 23.69 -5.88
CA PHE A 117 21.14 23.51 -4.63
C PHE A 117 21.31 24.66 -3.63
N SER A 118 22.02 25.73 -4.02
CA SER A 118 22.31 26.91 -3.16
C SER A 118 22.88 26.52 -1.80
N ILE A 119 23.88 25.61 -1.80
CA ILE A 119 24.47 25.08 -0.58
C ILE A 119 25.24 26.17 0.18
N ALA A 120 24.86 26.42 1.43
CA ALA A 120 25.52 27.41 2.27
C ALA A 120 27.02 27.11 2.43
N PRO A 121 27.92 28.13 2.40
CA PRO A 121 29.36 27.93 2.49
C PRO A 121 29.79 27.08 3.71
N ASP A 122 29.15 27.28 4.85
CA ASP A 122 29.42 26.54 6.09
C ASP A 122 29.13 25.02 5.98
N SER A 123 28.26 24.64 5.04
CA SER A 123 27.86 23.25 4.82
C SER A 123 28.65 22.56 3.70
N GLN A 124 29.31 23.34 2.83
CA GLN A 124 29.99 22.81 1.64
C GLN A 124 31.11 21.83 1.99
N ALA A 125 31.95 22.15 2.98
CA ALA A 125 33.06 21.28 3.37
C ALA A 125 32.55 19.93 3.90
N THR A 126 31.52 19.92 4.72
CA THR A 126 30.92 18.69 5.25
C THR A 126 30.25 17.88 4.15
N LEU A 127 29.48 18.52 3.26
CA LEU A 127 28.81 17.85 2.16
C LEU A 127 29.83 17.28 1.15
N ARG A 128 30.91 18.01 0.87
CA ARG A 128 32.03 17.55 0.01
C ARG A 128 32.65 16.27 0.55
N TYR A 129 32.89 16.21 1.86
CA TYR A 129 33.37 14.97 2.50
C TYR A 129 32.40 13.81 2.29
N LEU A 130 31.11 13.99 2.54
CA LEU A 130 30.09 12.96 2.34
C LEU A 130 30.03 12.49 0.88
N ILE A 131 30.17 13.42 -0.08
CA ILE A 131 30.20 13.10 -1.52
C ILE A 131 31.42 12.25 -1.87
N TYR A 132 32.63 12.66 -1.42
CA TYR A 132 33.83 11.87 -1.70
C TYR A 132 33.82 10.52 -1.00
N SER A 133 33.33 10.44 0.22
CA SER A 133 33.13 9.16 0.92
C SER A 133 32.18 8.23 0.14
N ALA A 134 31.13 8.77 -0.49
CA ALA A 134 30.20 7.97 -1.30
C ALA A 134 30.74 7.57 -2.68
N LYS A 135 31.66 8.37 -3.26
CA LYS A 135 32.16 8.17 -4.64
C LYS A 135 33.49 7.43 -4.70
N LEU A 136 34.37 7.63 -3.74
CA LEU A 136 35.76 7.18 -3.78
C LEU A 136 35.97 6.05 -2.78
N ARG A 137 36.47 4.92 -3.27
CA ARG A 137 36.59 3.69 -2.48
C ARG A 137 37.52 3.88 -1.27
N PHE A 138 38.69 4.45 -1.47
CA PHE A 138 39.66 4.62 -0.40
C PHE A 138 39.22 5.67 0.64
N VAL A 139 38.46 6.69 0.21
CA VAL A 139 37.81 7.63 1.16
C VAL A 139 36.74 6.94 1.97
N ASN A 140 35.96 6.05 1.35
CA ASN A 140 34.98 5.23 2.06
C ASN A 140 35.66 4.26 3.06
N ASP A 141 36.71 3.56 2.61
CA ASP A 141 37.47 2.64 3.46
C ASP A 141 38.14 3.38 4.65
N PHE A 142 38.72 4.56 4.38
CA PHE A 142 39.22 5.46 5.38
C PHE A 142 38.14 5.91 6.36
N SER A 143 36.98 6.28 5.88
CA SER A 143 35.80 6.66 6.68
C SER A 143 35.29 5.51 7.53
N SER A 144 35.24 4.30 6.96
CA SER A 144 34.77 3.09 7.67
C SER A 144 35.74 2.68 8.79
N GLY A 145 37.04 2.86 8.60
CA GLY A 145 38.05 2.66 9.65
C GLY A 145 37.95 3.66 10.80
N ILE A 146 37.34 4.83 10.55
CA ILE A 146 37.08 5.87 11.54
C ILE A 146 35.73 5.68 12.26
N ASN A 147 34.74 5.10 11.59
CA ASN A 147 33.37 4.89 12.08
C ASN A 147 33.19 3.47 12.61
N THR A 148 33.77 3.09 13.72
CA THR A 148 33.51 1.80 14.35
C THR A 148 32.30 1.85 15.29
N GLU A 149 31.52 0.80 15.22
CA GLU A 149 30.29 0.30 15.88
C GLU A 149 29.95 0.70 17.34
N GLU A 150 30.30 1.87 17.82
CA GLU A 150 29.81 2.35 19.12
C GLU A 150 28.82 3.54 18.88
N TYR A 151 27.57 3.24 19.01
CA TYR A 151 26.40 4.13 19.00
C TYR A 151 26.54 5.37 19.91
N ASN A 152 27.30 6.38 19.46
CA ASN A 152 27.29 7.65 20.14
C ASN A 152 27.42 8.79 19.12
N SER A 153 26.30 9.35 18.70
CA SER A 153 26.16 10.44 17.72
C SER A 153 27.13 11.62 17.95
N ARG A 154 27.58 11.83 19.18
CA ARG A 154 28.52 12.90 19.57
C ARG A 154 29.97 12.64 19.12
N TRP A 155 30.34 11.38 18.88
CA TRP A 155 31.67 11.01 18.38
C TRP A 155 31.74 11.19 16.86
N GLU A 156 30.71 10.84 16.15
CA GLU A 156 30.61 11.05 14.69
C GLU A 156 30.77 12.53 14.37
N TYR A 157 30.04 13.39 15.06
CA TYR A 157 30.11 14.84 14.84
C TYR A 157 31.50 15.41 15.05
N ARG A 158 32.28 14.91 16.02
CA ARG A 158 33.67 15.32 16.23
C ARG A 158 34.58 14.88 15.10
N THR A 159 34.38 13.68 14.57
CA THR A 159 35.11 13.19 13.41
C THR A 159 34.82 13.99 12.18
N PHE A 160 33.54 14.24 11.90
CA PHE A 160 33.14 15.12 10.80
C PHE A 160 33.71 16.53 10.95
N ALA A 161 33.66 17.09 12.13
CA ALA A 161 34.25 18.40 12.46
C ALA A 161 35.76 18.45 12.20
N ALA A 162 36.46 17.35 12.51
CA ALA A 162 37.91 17.25 12.27
C ALA A 162 38.23 17.09 10.79
N LEU A 163 37.52 16.21 10.07
CA LEU A 163 37.72 15.96 8.64
C LEU A 163 37.37 17.17 7.78
N ALA A 164 36.21 17.75 7.99
CA ALA A 164 35.76 18.93 7.26
C ALA A 164 36.48 20.24 7.68
N ASP A 165 37.32 20.19 8.70
CA ASP A 165 37.96 21.36 9.32
C ASP A 165 37.01 22.49 9.74
N VAL A 166 35.86 22.10 10.30
CA VAL A 166 34.83 23.04 10.78
C VAL A 166 34.64 22.90 12.29
N PRO A 167 34.11 23.92 12.98
CA PRO A 167 33.76 23.82 14.39
C PRO A 167 32.70 22.79 14.68
N LEU A 168 32.79 22.04 15.76
CA LEU A 168 31.83 21.02 16.18
C LEU A 168 30.40 21.59 16.24
N LEU A 169 30.23 22.81 16.74
CA LEU A 169 28.92 23.48 16.80
C LEU A 169 28.29 23.67 15.43
N ASN A 170 29.09 23.86 14.39
CA ASN A 170 28.59 23.97 13.00
C ASN A 170 28.12 22.60 12.48
N ILE A 171 28.84 21.53 12.80
CA ILE A 171 28.41 20.17 12.44
C ILE A 171 27.09 19.81 13.12
N GLU A 172 26.92 20.14 14.41
CA GLU A 172 25.65 19.94 15.13
C GLU A 172 24.49 20.68 14.47
N LYS A 173 24.74 21.90 13.96
CA LYS A 173 23.73 22.67 13.21
C LYS A 173 23.45 22.10 11.82
N ILE A 174 24.47 21.64 11.10
CA ILE A 174 24.36 21.05 9.75
C ILE A 174 23.54 19.75 9.78
N PHE A 175 23.68 18.98 10.88
CA PHE A 175 22.98 17.72 11.07
C PHE A 175 21.75 17.83 11.97
N ALA A 176 21.33 19.04 12.35
CA ALA A 176 20.07 19.22 13.06
C ALA A 176 18.88 18.79 12.19
N PHE A 177 17.82 18.31 12.81
CA PHE A 177 16.63 17.79 12.11
C PHE A 177 15.97 18.81 11.17
N ASP A 178 16.11 20.08 11.47
CA ASP A 178 15.59 21.21 10.67
C ASP A 178 16.67 21.89 9.80
N ALA A 179 17.86 21.27 9.69
CA ALA A 179 18.95 21.81 8.89
C ALA A 179 18.61 21.85 7.38
N PRO A 180 19.13 22.84 6.65
CA PRO A 180 18.85 23.00 5.22
C PRO A 180 19.16 21.76 4.39
N LEU A 181 20.27 21.04 4.63
CA LEU A 181 20.63 19.83 3.86
C LEU A 181 19.64 18.69 4.05
N ILE A 182 19.04 18.56 5.24
CA ILE A 182 17.99 17.59 5.52
C ILE A 182 16.69 18.04 4.89
N GLN A 183 16.33 19.34 5.03
CA GLN A 183 15.10 19.90 4.45
C GLN A 183 15.09 19.85 2.92
N GLN A 184 16.26 19.97 2.30
CA GLN A 184 16.44 19.82 0.86
C GLN A 184 16.42 18.35 0.39
N GLY A 185 16.46 17.37 1.30
CA GLY A 185 16.52 15.95 0.96
C GLY A 185 17.89 15.48 0.46
N ILE A 186 18.96 16.26 0.66
CA ILE A 186 20.32 15.92 0.26
C ILE A 186 20.89 14.85 1.17
N ILE A 187 20.72 15.03 2.48
CA ILE A 187 21.08 14.06 3.50
C ILE A 187 19.84 13.55 4.22
N VAL A 188 19.91 12.30 4.62
CA VAL A 188 18.91 11.63 5.43
C VAL A 188 19.53 11.06 6.68
N ARG A 189 18.70 10.88 7.69
CA ARG A 189 19.05 10.19 8.90
C ARG A 189 18.31 8.87 8.94
N ASP A 190 19.01 7.75 8.96
CA ASP A 190 18.36 6.45 9.01
C ASP A 190 17.74 6.13 10.39
N ASN A 191 17.12 4.95 10.50
CA ASN A 191 16.44 4.53 11.73
C ASN A 191 17.36 4.41 12.95
N ASP A 192 18.64 4.20 12.71
CA ASP A 192 19.70 4.09 13.74
C ASP A 192 20.27 5.47 14.10
N GLY A 193 19.90 6.50 13.34
CA GLY A 193 20.32 7.89 13.52
C GLY A 193 21.54 8.29 12.71
N ASP A 194 22.05 7.40 11.87
CA ASP A 194 23.24 7.63 11.04
C ASP A 194 22.96 8.62 9.92
N ILE A 195 23.95 9.47 9.65
CA ILE A 195 23.87 10.50 8.60
C ILE A 195 24.43 9.95 7.31
N ARG A 196 23.60 9.98 6.26
CA ARG A 196 24.01 9.55 4.91
C ARG A 196 23.43 10.44 3.81
N LEU A 197 24.07 10.41 2.63
CA LEU A 197 23.45 11.01 1.44
C LEU A 197 22.21 10.25 1.05
N SER A 198 21.15 10.97 0.68
CA SER A 198 19.92 10.35 0.18
C SER A 198 20.18 9.54 -1.09
N TYR A 199 19.36 8.52 -1.32
CA TYR A 199 19.47 7.68 -2.51
C TYR A 199 19.39 8.49 -3.81
N SER A 200 18.40 9.37 -3.91
CA SER A 200 18.20 10.21 -5.09
C SER A 200 19.38 11.15 -5.33
N PHE A 201 19.96 11.70 -4.27
CA PHE A 201 21.16 12.52 -4.40
C PHE A 201 22.40 11.70 -4.81
N ARG A 202 22.57 10.47 -4.28
CA ARG A 202 23.63 9.56 -4.74
C ARG A 202 23.50 9.17 -6.21
N LYS A 203 22.26 8.98 -6.71
CA LYS A 203 21.99 8.73 -8.13
C LYS A 203 22.46 9.91 -8.98
N LEU A 204 22.23 11.14 -8.54
CA LEU A 204 22.75 12.34 -9.18
C LEU A 204 24.28 12.30 -9.26
N LEU A 205 24.97 11.95 -8.19
CA LEU A 205 26.45 11.90 -8.16
C LEU A 205 27.06 10.90 -9.15
N ASN A 206 26.33 9.87 -9.55
CA ASN A 206 26.77 8.84 -10.49
C ASN A 206 26.52 9.23 -11.96
N SER A 207 25.84 10.35 -12.21
CA SER A 207 25.56 10.88 -13.55
C SER A 207 26.57 11.96 -13.91
N LYS A 208 26.76 12.22 -15.21
CA LYS A 208 27.55 13.37 -15.69
C LYS A 208 26.63 14.58 -15.77
N HIS A 209 27.03 15.68 -15.17
CA HIS A 209 26.32 16.94 -15.27
C HIS A 209 27.33 18.08 -15.39
N ASP A 210 27.19 18.81 -16.47
CA ASP A 210 28.00 19.96 -16.77
C ASP A 210 27.22 21.27 -16.55
N SER A 211 25.90 21.17 -16.28
CA SER A 211 25.00 22.30 -16.10
C SER A 211 23.83 22.02 -15.15
N GLU A 212 23.20 23.07 -14.64
CA GLU A 212 21.96 22.98 -13.86
C GLU A 212 20.83 22.28 -14.63
N ALA A 213 20.75 22.50 -15.96
CA ALA A 213 19.76 21.85 -16.82
C ALA A 213 19.93 20.32 -16.84
N ASP A 214 21.17 19.84 -16.84
CA ASP A 214 21.47 18.41 -16.80
C ASP A 214 21.08 17.82 -15.43
N ILE A 215 21.32 18.56 -14.35
CA ILE A 215 20.92 18.16 -13.00
C ILE A 215 19.39 18.05 -12.93
N LYS A 216 18.66 19.07 -13.39
CA LYS A 216 17.19 19.05 -13.44
C LYS A 216 16.67 17.90 -14.27
N LYS A 217 17.20 17.65 -15.45
CA LYS A 217 16.80 16.54 -16.31
C LYS A 217 17.06 15.18 -15.66
N THR A 218 18.20 15.01 -14.99
CA THR A 218 18.56 13.75 -14.32
C THR A 218 17.65 13.45 -13.13
N MET A 219 17.28 14.49 -12.38
CA MET A 219 16.49 14.35 -11.15
C MET A 219 14.98 14.33 -11.39
N LEU A 220 14.48 15.14 -12.30
CA LEU A 220 13.04 15.33 -12.53
C LEU A 220 12.53 14.58 -13.77
N GLY A 221 13.42 14.11 -14.63
CA GLY A 221 13.06 13.50 -15.90
C GLY A 221 12.50 14.51 -16.90
N GLU A 222 11.74 14.01 -17.88
CA GLU A 222 11.03 14.81 -18.85
C GLU A 222 9.64 15.18 -18.33
N THR A 223 9.10 16.32 -18.78
CA THR A 223 7.75 16.76 -18.44
C THR A 223 6.70 15.77 -18.97
N ALA A 224 5.71 15.47 -18.16
CA ALA A 224 4.65 14.55 -18.53
C ALA A 224 3.75 15.13 -19.61
N VAL A 225 3.48 14.36 -20.64
CA VAL A 225 2.62 14.74 -21.76
C VAL A 225 1.26 14.06 -21.63
N ALA A 226 0.19 14.84 -21.77
CA ALA A 226 -1.18 14.32 -21.76
C ALA A 226 -1.53 13.61 -23.05
N SER A 227 -2.08 12.41 -22.95
CA SER A 227 -2.62 11.65 -24.08
C SER A 227 -4.11 11.88 -24.31
N LEU A 228 -4.84 12.40 -23.30
CA LEU A 228 -6.26 12.68 -23.32
C LEU A 228 -6.53 14.19 -23.40
N THR A 229 -7.79 14.52 -23.69
CA THR A 229 -8.26 15.91 -23.77
C THR A 229 -9.34 16.17 -22.70
N ARG A 230 -9.69 17.43 -22.46
CA ARG A 230 -10.78 17.83 -21.55
C ARG A 230 -12.10 17.09 -21.85
N ASP A 231 -12.39 16.83 -23.14
CA ASP A 231 -13.61 16.14 -23.54
C ASP A 231 -13.76 14.73 -22.96
N ASN A 232 -12.65 14.08 -22.64
CA ASN A 232 -12.64 12.76 -22.00
C ASN A 232 -13.08 12.81 -20.53
N PHE A 233 -13.10 14.00 -19.92
CA PHE A 233 -13.43 14.23 -18.51
C PHE A 233 -14.74 15.01 -18.30
N LYS A 234 -15.62 15.10 -19.34
CA LYS A 234 -16.91 15.81 -19.25
C LYS A 234 -17.80 15.33 -18.11
N TYR A 235 -17.68 14.08 -17.70
CA TYR A 235 -18.45 13.50 -16.60
C TYR A 235 -18.08 14.05 -15.21
N ILE A 236 -16.94 14.76 -15.12
CA ILE A 236 -16.46 15.47 -13.92
C ILE A 236 -16.06 16.92 -14.28
N GLU A 237 -16.80 17.57 -15.17
CA GLU A 237 -16.43 18.89 -15.74
C GLU A 237 -16.32 19.96 -14.66
N ASP A 238 -17.22 19.98 -13.69
CA ASP A 238 -17.23 20.96 -12.60
C ASP A 238 -15.97 20.86 -11.75
N GLU A 239 -15.59 19.65 -11.35
CA GLU A 239 -14.38 19.37 -10.58
C GLU A 239 -13.11 19.59 -11.40
N TYR A 240 -13.14 19.21 -12.68
CA TYR A 240 -12.04 19.50 -13.61
C TYR A 240 -11.74 21.00 -13.65
N ASP A 241 -12.74 21.83 -13.88
CA ASP A 241 -12.58 23.28 -13.95
C ASP A 241 -12.21 23.89 -12.60
N TYR A 242 -12.71 23.34 -11.50
CA TYR A 242 -12.34 23.78 -10.16
C TYR A 242 -10.86 23.50 -9.87
N ILE A 243 -10.38 22.28 -10.10
CA ILE A 243 -8.98 21.89 -9.90
C ILE A 243 -8.07 22.69 -10.85
N ARG A 244 -8.44 22.82 -12.12
CA ARG A 244 -7.72 23.62 -13.12
C ARG A 244 -7.55 25.06 -12.66
N THR A 245 -8.62 25.67 -12.16
CA THR A 245 -8.60 27.06 -11.70
C THR A 245 -7.75 27.22 -10.45
N MET A 246 -7.90 26.33 -9.47
CA MET A 246 -7.13 26.34 -8.23
C MET A 246 -5.62 26.20 -8.52
N LEU A 247 -5.25 25.22 -9.34
CA LEU A 247 -3.86 24.94 -9.68
C LEU A 247 -3.26 26.08 -10.52
N GLY A 248 -4.02 26.60 -11.50
CA GLY A 248 -3.59 27.71 -12.33
C GLY A 248 -3.36 29.00 -11.52
N ASN A 249 -4.18 29.28 -10.53
CA ASN A 249 -3.97 30.41 -9.61
C ASN A 249 -2.77 30.16 -8.70
N ALA A 250 -2.61 28.95 -8.18
CA ALA A 250 -1.47 28.60 -7.33
C ALA A 250 -0.12 28.78 -8.05
N VAL A 251 -0.04 28.35 -9.30
CA VAL A 251 1.15 28.53 -10.15
C VAL A 251 1.39 30.00 -10.44
N ARG A 252 0.36 30.74 -10.88
CA ARG A 252 0.48 32.16 -11.23
C ARG A 252 0.86 33.04 -10.05
N GLU A 253 0.32 32.77 -8.87
CA GLU A 253 0.55 33.54 -7.64
C GLU A 253 1.76 33.06 -6.84
N CYS A 254 2.46 32.02 -7.32
CA CYS A 254 3.57 31.37 -6.62
C CYS A 254 3.20 30.97 -5.19
N LYS A 255 1.98 30.43 -5.02
CA LYS A 255 1.41 30.16 -3.70
C LYS A 255 2.03 28.93 -3.08
N THR A 256 2.58 29.06 -1.89
CA THR A 256 3.17 27.96 -1.13
C THR A 256 2.11 27.12 -0.41
N GLY A 257 2.44 25.85 -0.11
CA GLY A 257 1.57 24.96 0.67
C GLY A 257 0.37 24.44 -0.12
N VAL A 258 0.44 24.40 -1.46
CA VAL A 258 -0.67 23.91 -2.28
C VAL A 258 -0.52 22.43 -2.58
N ASN A 259 -1.49 21.63 -2.09
CA ASN A 259 -1.53 20.19 -2.25
C ASN A 259 -2.95 19.76 -2.65
N ILE A 260 -3.08 19.02 -3.74
CA ILE A 260 -4.35 18.49 -4.24
C ILE A 260 -4.26 16.95 -4.20
N LEU A 261 -5.24 16.29 -3.59
CA LEU A 261 -5.32 14.83 -3.54
C LEU A 261 -6.39 14.32 -4.51
N LEU A 262 -6.00 13.49 -5.47
CA LEU A 262 -6.91 12.73 -6.31
C LEU A 262 -6.88 11.26 -5.89
N TYR A 263 -8.02 10.72 -5.49
CA TYR A 263 -8.08 9.34 -5.02
C TYR A 263 -9.20 8.55 -5.71
N GLY A 264 -9.18 7.24 -5.62
CA GLY A 264 -10.20 6.35 -6.18
C GLY A 264 -9.59 5.08 -6.76
N ILE A 265 -10.43 4.19 -7.27
CA ILE A 265 -9.99 2.88 -7.74
C ILE A 265 -8.95 2.98 -8.88
N PRO A 266 -8.06 1.97 -9.01
CA PRO A 266 -7.08 1.94 -10.09
C PRO A 266 -7.73 1.99 -11.47
N GLY A 267 -7.06 2.66 -12.42
CA GLY A 267 -7.49 2.68 -13.83
C GLY A 267 -8.61 3.66 -14.17
N THR A 268 -9.03 4.54 -13.25
CA THR A 268 -10.03 5.60 -13.53
C THR A 268 -9.48 6.81 -14.28
N GLY A 269 -8.18 6.85 -14.56
CA GLY A 269 -7.56 7.93 -15.33
C GLY A 269 -7.05 9.10 -14.49
N LYS A 270 -6.82 8.94 -13.18
CA LYS A 270 -6.34 9.98 -12.27
C LYS A 270 -5.07 10.67 -12.76
N THR A 271 -4.06 9.90 -13.17
CA THR A 271 -2.78 10.39 -13.68
C THR A 271 -2.95 11.15 -15.00
N GLU A 272 -3.81 10.66 -15.91
CA GLU A 272 -4.11 11.36 -17.16
C GLU A 272 -4.92 12.63 -16.94
N LEU A 273 -5.80 12.66 -15.94
CA LEU A 273 -6.50 13.87 -15.50
C LEU A 273 -5.50 14.97 -15.09
N CYS A 274 -4.49 14.62 -14.28
CA CYS A 274 -3.44 15.55 -13.87
C CYS A 274 -2.66 16.11 -15.07
N LYS A 275 -2.26 15.23 -16.00
CA LYS A 275 -1.53 15.63 -17.21
C LYS A 275 -2.37 16.54 -18.09
N THR A 276 -3.67 16.23 -18.24
CA THR A 276 -4.58 17.05 -19.07
C THR A 276 -4.80 18.43 -18.46
N ILE A 277 -5.00 18.50 -17.14
CA ILE A 277 -5.14 19.79 -16.43
C ILE A 277 -3.86 20.62 -16.56
N ALA A 278 -2.69 20.02 -16.35
CA ALA A 278 -1.41 20.73 -16.46
C ALA A 278 -1.19 21.31 -17.87
N ARG A 279 -1.50 20.52 -18.91
CA ARG A 279 -1.45 21.01 -20.30
C ARG A 279 -2.42 22.19 -20.53
N ASP A 280 -3.65 22.11 -20.03
CA ASP A 280 -4.68 23.15 -20.23
C ASP A 280 -4.38 24.44 -19.45
N ILE A 281 -3.56 24.37 -18.41
CA ILE A 281 -3.01 25.53 -17.68
C ILE A 281 -1.77 26.07 -18.40
N GLY A 282 -1.08 25.25 -19.18
CA GLY A 282 0.20 25.57 -19.83
C GLY A 282 1.40 25.46 -18.88
N THR A 283 1.34 24.58 -17.89
CA THR A 283 2.40 24.35 -16.89
C THR A 283 3.15 23.05 -17.12
N ASN A 284 4.40 23.01 -16.70
CA ASN A 284 5.24 21.82 -16.73
C ASN A 284 4.86 20.87 -15.59
N LEU A 285 4.47 19.64 -15.91
CA LEU A 285 4.17 18.61 -14.93
C LEU A 285 5.34 17.64 -14.82
N TYR A 286 5.95 17.58 -13.65
CA TYR A 286 7.03 16.65 -13.34
C TYR A 286 6.49 15.47 -12.53
N MET A 287 6.67 14.26 -13.05
CA MET A 287 6.27 13.04 -12.34
C MET A 287 7.49 12.50 -11.59
N LEU A 288 7.41 12.43 -10.27
CA LEU A 288 8.44 11.78 -9.49
C LEU A 288 8.33 10.26 -9.66
N SER A 289 9.47 9.61 -9.99
CA SER A 289 9.48 8.23 -10.45
C SER A 289 9.43 7.22 -9.30
N GLU A 290 8.89 6.04 -9.58
CA GLU A 290 8.85 4.86 -8.68
C GLU A 290 10.23 4.23 -8.41
N ASN A 291 11.32 4.79 -8.98
CA ASN A 291 12.66 4.19 -9.00
C ASN A 291 13.53 4.50 -7.77
N SER A 292 13.04 5.19 -6.75
CA SER A 292 13.70 5.26 -5.45
C SER A 292 13.54 3.91 -4.73
N GLU A 293 14.56 3.46 -3.98
CA GLU A 293 14.37 2.36 -3.03
C GLU A 293 12.99 2.52 -2.42
N ASN A 294 12.15 1.47 -2.49
CA ASN A 294 10.70 1.50 -2.16
C ASN A 294 10.41 1.86 -0.69
N ASP A 295 11.24 2.68 -0.08
CA ASP A 295 11.02 3.16 1.26
C ASP A 295 10.45 4.59 1.25
N ARG A 296 9.65 4.87 2.24
CA ARG A 296 8.99 6.15 2.45
C ARG A 296 9.98 7.32 2.51
N GLU A 297 11.14 7.12 3.15
CA GLU A 297 12.17 8.16 3.33
C GLU A 297 12.81 8.56 2.00
N GLY A 298 13.05 7.59 1.12
CA GLY A 298 13.56 7.83 -0.23
C GLY A 298 12.60 8.69 -1.05
N ARG A 299 11.30 8.40 -1.03
CA ARG A 299 10.29 9.18 -1.76
C ARG A 299 10.10 10.60 -1.19
N ILE A 300 10.16 10.76 0.13
CA ILE A 300 10.11 12.09 0.78
C ILE A 300 11.35 12.91 0.41
N SER A 301 12.52 12.31 0.41
CA SER A 301 13.78 12.95 0.06
C SER A 301 13.78 13.37 -1.43
N GLU A 302 13.27 12.53 -2.33
CA GLU A 302 13.11 12.85 -3.75
C GLU A 302 12.17 14.06 -3.96
N LEU A 303 11.03 14.10 -3.28
CA LEU A 303 10.13 15.25 -3.30
C LEU A 303 10.81 16.53 -2.79
N SER A 304 11.58 16.43 -1.70
CA SER A 304 12.30 17.59 -1.14
C SER A 304 13.36 18.13 -2.10
N LEU A 305 14.10 17.23 -2.79
CA LEU A 305 15.04 17.61 -3.83
C LEU A 305 14.34 18.28 -5.02
N ALA A 306 13.22 17.69 -5.49
CA ALA A 306 12.42 18.27 -6.57
C ALA A 306 11.88 19.66 -6.21
N GLN A 307 11.36 19.84 -4.99
CA GLN A 307 10.91 21.14 -4.47
C GLN A 307 12.04 22.17 -4.43
N THR A 308 13.26 21.75 -4.14
CA THR A 308 14.43 22.64 -4.13
C THR A 308 14.82 23.04 -5.55
N LEU A 309 14.87 22.08 -6.48
CA LEU A 309 15.23 22.33 -7.87
C LEU A 309 14.21 23.20 -8.64
N LEU A 310 12.93 23.11 -8.24
CA LEU A 310 11.83 23.84 -8.86
C LEU A 310 11.43 25.09 -8.08
N ALA A 311 12.18 25.46 -7.02
CA ALA A 311 11.81 26.58 -6.13
C ALA A 311 11.65 27.92 -6.85
N ASP A 312 12.42 28.14 -7.92
CA ASP A 312 12.44 29.34 -8.75
C ASP A 312 11.75 29.12 -10.12
N ASP A 313 11.21 27.92 -10.37
CA ASP A 313 10.42 27.64 -11.58
C ASP A 313 8.94 27.93 -11.32
N HIS A 314 8.51 29.13 -11.69
CA HIS A 314 7.13 29.60 -11.51
C HIS A 314 6.12 28.95 -12.47
N ASN A 315 6.52 27.99 -13.28
CA ASN A 315 5.65 27.28 -14.22
C ASN A 315 5.73 25.75 -14.04
N ALA A 316 5.90 25.30 -12.83
CA ALA A 316 6.06 23.89 -12.51
C ALA A 316 4.97 23.38 -11.57
N VAL A 317 4.60 22.11 -11.73
CA VAL A 317 3.76 21.32 -10.84
C VAL A 317 4.39 19.93 -10.67
N ILE A 318 4.36 19.41 -9.47
CA ILE A 318 4.86 18.06 -9.19
C ILE A 318 3.67 17.10 -9.07
N LEU A 319 3.78 15.92 -9.69
CA LEU A 319 2.83 14.81 -9.55
C LEU A 319 3.51 13.66 -8.81
N ILE A 320 2.86 13.18 -7.77
CA ILE A 320 3.25 11.98 -7.03
C ILE A 320 2.16 10.95 -7.22
N ASP A 321 2.47 9.89 -7.94
CA ASP A 321 1.57 8.75 -8.10
C ASP A 321 1.84 7.71 -6.98
N GLU A 322 0.83 6.87 -6.70
CA GLU A 322 0.88 5.87 -5.61
C GLU A 322 1.28 6.49 -4.26
N ALA A 323 0.62 7.61 -3.92
CA ALA A 323 0.93 8.39 -2.72
C ALA A 323 0.68 7.62 -1.42
N GLU A 324 -0.08 6.52 -1.46
CA GLU A 324 -0.32 5.62 -0.32
C GLU A 324 0.96 5.14 0.33
N ASP A 325 2.02 4.87 -0.42
CA ASP A 325 3.30 4.40 0.10
C ASP A 325 3.99 5.42 1.00
N ILE A 326 3.78 6.72 0.72
CA ILE A 326 4.32 7.81 1.54
C ILE A 326 3.48 8.01 2.80
N PHE A 327 2.15 7.84 2.70
CA PHE A 327 1.21 8.11 3.80
C PHE A 327 0.97 6.92 4.71
N TYR A 328 1.34 5.71 4.29
CA TYR A 328 1.21 4.50 5.11
C TYR A 328 2.18 4.57 6.29
N THR A 329 1.64 4.56 7.51
CA THR A 329 2.42 4.51 8.74
C THR A 329 2.16 3.20 9.45
N ASN A 330 3.17 2.33 9.53
CA ASN A 330 3.12 1.21 10.45
C ASN A 330 3.10 1.76 11.89
N SER A 331 2.10 1.38 12.66
CA SER A 331 1.88 1.85 14.04
C SER A 331 3.00 1.47 15.03
N PHE A 332 4.02 0.77 14.60
CA PHE A 332 5.14 0.30 15.42
C PHE A 332 6.44 1.09 15.26
N SER A 333 6.53 1.99 14.29
CA SER A 333 7.75 2.79 14.14
C SER A 333 7.74 4.04 15.03
N ARG A 334 8.85 4.28 15.74
CA ARG A 334 9.11 5.45 16.62
C ARG A 334 9.20 6.80 15.86
N GLU A 335 8.45 7.00 14.79
CA GLU A 335 8.62 8.08 13.81
C GLU A 335 7.86 9.37 14.14
N GLN A 336 7.84 9.85 15.37
CA GLN A 336 7.25 11.18 15.65
C GLN A 336 7.95 12.31 14.90
N ASN A 337 9.25 12.21 14.67
CA ASN A 337 10.04 13.23 13.98
C ASN A 337 9.77 13.25 12.46
N SER A 338 9.56 12.09 11.84
CA SER A 338 9.26 12.01 10.42
C SER A 338 7.87 12.56 10.08
N LYS A 339 6.89 12.39 10.98
CA LYS A 339 5.56 12.99 10.84
C LYS A 339 5.60 14.52 10.88
N LEU A 340 6.39 15.11 11.78
CA LEU A 340 6.54 16.57 11.86
C LEU A 340 7.21 17.15 10.62
N TYR A 341 8.25 16.49 10.12
CA TYR A 341 8.94 16.89 8.90
C TYR A 341 7.98 16.89 7.70
N PHE A 342 7.26 15.79 7.51
CA PHE A 342 6.33 15.65 6.40
C PHE A 342 5.16 16.65 6.47
N ASN A 343 4.63 16.88 7.65
CA ASN A 343 3.59 17.91 7.86
C ASN A 343 4.08 19.30 7.46
N ARG A 344 5.31 19.67 7.85
CA ARG A 344 5.93 20.94 7.46
C ARG A 344 6.14 21.04 5.95
N MET A 345 6.51 19.94 5.32
CA MET A 345 6.69 19.88 3.87
C MET A 345 5.38 20.14 3.14
N LEU A 346 4.26 19.52 3.55
CA LEU A 346 2.93 19.79 3.00
C LEU A 346 2.49 21.25 3.18
N GLU A 347 2.85 21.88 4.31
CA GLU A 347 2.45 23.25 4.61
C GLU A 347 3.32 24.30 3.92
N LYS A 348 4.54 23.95 3.48
CA LYS A 348 5.55 24.93 3.01
C LYS A 348 6.11 24.62 1.62
N ASN A 349 5.59 23.62 0.92
CA ASN A 349 6.04 23.33 -0.44
C ASN A 349 5.90 24.57 -1.33
N LYS A 350 6.96 24.89 -2.05
CA LYS A 350 7.01 26.07 -2.95
C LYS A 350 6.33 25.80 -4.27
N THR A 351 6.53 24.62 -4.81
CA THR A 351 5.90 24.14 -6.04
C THR A 351 4.64 23.36 -5.70
N PRO A 352 3.48 23.66 -6.31
CA PRO A 352 2.24 22.91 -6.09
C PRO A 352 2.42 21.41 -6.36
N VAL A 353 1.77 20.57 -5.54
CA VAL A 353 1.86 19.11 -5.65
C VAL A 353 0.48 18.51 -5.86
N ILE A 354 0.36 17.65 -6.85
CA ILE A 354 -0.81 16.77 -7.02
C ILE A 354 -0.42 15.37 -6.52
N TRP A 355 -1.23 14.84 -5.62
CA TRP A 355 -1.07 13.53 -5.04
C TRP A 355 -2.13 12.60 -5.61
N VAL A 356 -1.71 11.47 -6.13
CA VAL A 356 -2.62 10.45 -6.65
C VAL A 356 -2.52 9.20 -5.79
N SER A 357 -3.67 8.70 -5.33
CA SER A 357 -3.73 7.48 -4.51
C SER A 357 -4.84 6.55 -4.97
N ASN A 358 -4.60 5.27 -4.83
CA ASN A 358 -5.61 4.23 -5.07
C ASN A 358 -6.36 3.86 -3.79
N ASN A 359 -5.81 4.22 -2.62
CA ASN A 359 -6.40 3.87 -1.31
C ASN A 359 -6.27 5.02 -0.30
N ILE A 360 -7.33 5.82 -0.16
CA ILE A 360 -7.39 6.91 0.82
C ILE A 360 -7.50 6.40 2.27
N GLU A 361 -8.01 5.17 2.46
CA GLU A 361 -8.29 4.63 3.79
C GLU A 361 -7.01 4.28 4.56
N SER A 362 -5.90 4.09 3.85
CA SER A 362 -4.58 3.89 4.45
C SER A 362 -3.96 5.20 4.98
N MET A 363 -4.52 6.37 4.62
CA MET A 363 -3.99 7.67 4.99
C MET A 363 -4.48 8.12 6.38
N ASP A 364 -3.57 8.61 7.22
CA ASP A 364 -3.94 9.25 8.49
C ASP A 364 -4.75 10.54 8.23
N ALA A 365 -5.88 10.69 8.94
CA ALA A 365 -6.72 11.89 8.86
C ALA A 365 -5.95 13.21 9.13
N ALA A 366 -4.84 13.14 9.87
CA ALA A 366 -3.97 14.28 10.12
C ALA A 366 -3.30 14.80 8.83
N TYR A 367 -3.01 13.93 7.86
CA TYR A 367 -2.49 14.33 6.55
C TYR A 367 -3.60 14.86 5.65
N ILE A 368 -4.77 14.19 5.62
CA ILE A 368 -5.90 14.58 4.77
C ILE A 368 -6.32 16.04 5.04
N ARG A 369 -6.26 16.49 6.29
CA ARG A 369 -6.60 17.87 6.68
C ARG A 369 -5.65 18.94 6.11
N ARG A 370 -4.51 18.56 5.55
CA ARG A 370 -3.50 19.48 4.98
C ARG A 370 -3.57 19.58 3.47
N PHE A 371 -4.43 18.81 2.85
CA PHE A 371 -4.74 19.00 1.43
C PHE A 371 -5.69 20.17 1.26
N ASN A 372 -5.42 21.02 0.27
CA ASN A 372 -6.29 22.13 -0.07
C ASN A 372 -7.58 21.64 -0.75
N TYR A 373 -7.50 20.51 -1.44
CA TYR A 373 -8.63 19.83 -2.04
C TYR A 373 -8.36 18.33 -2.14
N ALA A 374 -9.40 17.53 -1.85
CA ALA A 374 -9.36 16.08 -2.01
C ALA A 374 -10.59 15.66 -2.84
N PHE A 375 -10.35 15.00 -3.97
CA PHE A 375 -11.39 14.62 -4.92
C PHE A 375 -11.34 13.14 -5.25
N GLU A 376 -12.50 12.46 -5.15
CA GLU A 376 -12.66 11.07 -5.56
C GLU A 376 -12.96 10.97 -7.05
N VAL A 377 -12.01 10.44 -7.82
CA VAL A 377 -12.21 10.15 -9.24
C VAL A 377 -12.97 8.84 -9.37
N LYS A 378 -14.30 8.96 -9.44
CA LYS A 378 -15.20 7.81 -9.58
C LYS A 378 -15.13 7.23 -10.98
N LYS A 379 -15.67 6.02 -11.15
CA LYS A 379 -15.91 5.46 -12.49
C LYS A 379 -16.84 6.38 -13.27
N PRO A 380 -16.60 6.53 -14.58
CA PRO A 380 -17.52 7.27 -15.44
C PRO A 380 -18.91 6.64 -15.45
N ASP A 381 -19.95 7.46 -15.61
CA ASP A 381 -21.32 7.00 -15.78
C ASP A 381 -21.49 6.28 -17.13
N HIS A 382 -22.68 5.72 -17.36
CA HIS A 382 -22.95 4.97 -18.60
C HIS A 382 -22.73 5.81 -19.87
N THR A 383 -23.14 7.08 -19.87
CA THR A 383 -23.00 7.97 -21.03
C THR A 383 -21.52 8.27 -21.31
N ALA A 384 -20.76 8.58 -20.28
CA ALA A 384 -19.32 8.79 -20.39
C ALA A 384 -18.57 7.51 -20.78
N THR A 385 -18.99 6.36 -20.24
CA THR A 385 -18.43 5.05 -20.59
C THR A 385 -18.61 4.75 -22.07
N LEU A 386 -19.78 5.04 -22.65
CA LEU A 386 -20.02 4.90 -24.11
C LEU A 386 -19.07 5.78 -24.94
N ALA A 387 -18.88 7.03 -24.53
CA ALA A 387 -17.94 7.93 -25.20
C ALA A 387 -16.48 7.43 -25.09
N ILE A 388 -16.10 6.91 -23.92
CA ILE A 388 -14.77 6.34 -23.68
C ILE A 388 -14.52 5.12 -24.57
N TRP A 389 -15.50 4.19 -24.67
CA TRP A 389 -15.39 3.05 -25.57
C TRP A 389 -15.17 3.47 -27.03
N LYS A 390 -15.94 4.46 -27.53
CA LYS A 390 -15.80 4.97 -28.90
C LYS A 390 -14.41 5.56 -29.14
N ASN A 391 -13.97 6.45 -28.25
CA ASN A 391 -12.66 7.10 -28.38
C ASN A 391 -11.51 6.08 -28.33
N ILE A 392 -11.60 5.06 -27.48
CA ILE A 392 -10.60 4.00 -27.38
C ILE A 392 -10.58 3.11 -28.63
N CYS A 393 -11.76 2.76 -29.16
CA CYS A 393 -11.87 2.03 -30.42
C CYS A 393 -11.24 2.80 -31.58
N GLU A 394 -11.49 4.12 -31.68
CA GLU A 394 -10.87 4.99 -32.67
C GLU A 394 -9.35 5.05 -32.51
N LYS A 395 -8.86 5.23 -31.28
CA LYS A 395 -7.43 5.24 -30.94
C LYS A 395 -6.71 3.97 -31.42
N HIS A 396 -7.33 2.82 -31.24
CA HIS A 396 -6.76 1.52 -31.62
C HIS A 396 -7.11 1.08 -33.04
N ASN A 397 -7.86 1.88 -33.82
CA ASN A 397 -8.38 1.54 -35.15
C ASN A 397 -9.16 0.21 -35.15
N VAL A 398 -9.99 0.00 -34.13
CA VAL A 398 -10.85 -1.18 -34.01
C VAL A 398 -12.31 -0.78 -34.30
N GLU A 399 -12.87 -1.32 -35.36
CA GLU A 399 -14.29 -1.08 -35.73
C GLU A 399 -15.19 -2.05 -34.94
N LEU A 400 -16.03 -1.49 -34.09
CA LEU A 400 -17.08 -2.21 -33.37
C LEU A 400 -18.44 -1.62 -33.69
N PRO A 401 -19.49 -2.43 -33.94
CA PRO A 401 -20.86 -1.95 -34.09
C PRO A 401 -21.32 -1.19 -32.84
N SER A 402 -22.04 -0.09 -33.01
CA SER A 402 -22.54 0.74 -31.89
C SER A 402 -23.38 -0.06 -30.89
N GLU A 403 -24.12 -1.07 -31.36
CA GLU A 403 -24.90 -1.98 -30.52
C GLU A 403 -23.99 -2.82 -29.57
N LYS A 404 -22.84 -3.28 -30.05
CA LYS A 404 -21.87 -4.00 -29.22
C LYS A 404 -21.19 -3.10 -28.20
N ILE A 405 -20.89 -1.86 -28.56
CA ILE A 405 -20.34 -0.87 -27.62
C ILE A 405 -21.33 -0.60 -26.49
N ASP A 406 -22.62 -0.44 -26.82
CA ASP A 406 -23.68 -0.26 -25.80
C ASP A 406 -23.87 -1.50 -24.93
N GLU A 407 -23.79 -2.69 -25.51
CA GLU A 407 -23.80 -3.96 -24.80
C GLU A 407 -22.62 -4.07 -23.79
N TYR A 408 -21.40 -3.76 -24.23
CA TYR A 408 -20.22 -3.79 -23.37
C TYR A 408 -20.31 -2.75 -22.25
N ALA A 409 -20.74 -1.54 -22.56
CA ALA A 409 -20.90 -0.48 -21.57
C ALA A 409 -21.97 -0.81 -20.50
N LYS A 410 -22.98 -1.61 -20.85
CA LYS A 410 -24.02 -2.08 -19.91
C LYS A 410 -23.56 -3.29 -19.09
N ASN A 411 -22.83 -4.22 -19.73
CA ASN A 411 -22.50 -5.51 -19.11
C ASN A 411 -21.23 -5.44 -18.27
N TYR A 412 -20.30 -4.52 -18.59
CA TYR A 412 -19.01 -4.42 -17.90
C TYR A 412 -18.86 -3.08 -17.18
N ASP A 413 -19.02 -3.11 -15.86
CA ASP A 413 -18.70 -1.97 -14.99
C ASP A 413 -17.19 -1.96 -14.68
N ILE A 414 -16.36 -1.53 -15.64
CA ILE A 414 -14.90 -1.57 -15.58
C ILE A 414 -14.27 -0.17 -15.74
N PRO A 415 -13.08 0.04 -15.16
CA PRO A 415 -12.33 1.27 -15.35
C PRO A 415 -11.88 1.47 -16.81
N PRO A 416 -11.71 2.74 -17.26
CA PRO A 416 -11.23 3.06 -18.61
C PRO A 416 -9.94 2.36 -19.04
N ALA A 417 -9.01 2.14 -18.12
CA ALA A 417 -7.77 1.42 -18.41
C ALA A 417 -8.00 -0.03 -18.86
N PHE A 418 -9.02 -0.70 -18.30
CA PHE A 418 -9.37 -2.06 -18.71
C PHE A 418 -9.96 -2.08 -20.13
N ILE A 419 -10.73 -1.05 -20.49
CA ILE A 419 -11.27 -0.88 -21.83
C ILE A 419 -10.11 -0.70 -22.82
N ASP A 420 -9.14 0.17 -22.51
CA ASP A 420 -7.99 0.44 -23.39
C ASP A 420 -7.16 -0.84 -23.62
N THR A 421 -6.90 -1.60 -22.56
CA THR A 421 -6.18 -2.88 -22.65
C THR A 421 -6.95 -3.91 -23.44
N ALA A 422 -8.27 -4.02 -23.24
CA ALA A 422 -9.12 -5.02 -23.92
C ALA A 422 -9.26 -4.73 -25.41
N VAL A 423 -9.47 -3.47 -25.80
CA VAL A 423 -9.53 -3.06 -27.21
C VAL A 423 -8.17 -3.22 -27.87
N GLY A 424 -7.06 -2.85 -27.19
CA GLY A 424 -5.71 -3.07 -27.69
C GLY A 424 -5.39 -4.55 -27.95
N ALA A 425 -5.94 -5.45 -27.12
CA ALA A 425 -5.76 -6.90 -27.29
C ALA A 425 -6.36 -7.45 -28.60
N VAL A 426 -7.36 -6.79 -29.19
CA VAL A 426 -7.93 -7.18 -30.50
C VAL A 426 -6.86 -7.15 -31.59
N ASN A 427 -6.07 -6.09 -31.60
CA ASN A 427 -5.00 -5.91 -32.59
C ASN A 427 -3.87 -6.93 -32.43
N LEU A 428 -3.57 -7.30 -31.19
CA LEU A 428 -2.55 -8.31 -30.86
C LEU A 428 -3.03 -9.72 -31.16
N ALA A 429 -4.24 -10.06 -30.76
CA ALA A 429 -4.81 -11.41 -30.91
C ALA A 429 -5.45 -11.64 -32.28
N LYS A 430 -5.66 -10.59 -33.08
CA LYS A 430 -6.38 -10.61 -34.37
C LYS A 430 -7.75 -11.31 -34.28
N SER A 431 -8.45 -11.10 -33.17
CA SER A 431 -9.72 -11.77 -32.85
C SER A 431 -10.66 -10.82 -32.12
N ALA A 432 -11.89 -10.68 -32.62
CA ALA A 432 -12.92 -9.87 -31.97
C ALA A 432 -13.30 -10.39 -30.56
N GLY A 433 -13.22 -11.70 -30.30
CA GLY A 433 -13.46 -12.28 -28.99
C GLY A 433 -12.32 -12.04 -27.96
N ALA A 434 -11.29 -11.27 -28.32
CA ALA A 434 -10.22 -10.91 -27.40
C ALA A 434 -10.68 -9.92 -26.33
N ILE A 435 -11.69 -9.09 -26.62
CA ILE A 435 -12.22 -8.09 -25.68
C ILE A 435 -12.78 -8.77 -24.43
N GLU A 436 -13.74 -9.68 -24.61
CA GLU A 436 -14.40 -10.36 -23.49
C GLU A 436 -13.39 -11.17 -22.68
N ARG A 437 -12.54 -11.93 -23.34
CA ARG A 437 -11.49 -12.73 -22.67
C ARG A 437 -10.53 -11.87 -21.84
N THR A 438 -10.13 -10.72 -22.39
CA THR A 438 -9.21 -9.83 -21.71
C THR A 438 -9.88 -9.18 -20.50
N ILE A 439 -11.11 -8.68 -20.65
CA ILE A 439 -11.89 -8.11 -19.55
C ILE A 439 -12.07 -9.14 -18.42
N GLU A 440 -12.52 -10.34 -18.76
CA GLU A 440 -12.74 -11.42 -17.77
C GLU A 440 -11.43 -11.80 -17.04
N SER A 441 -10.33 -11.90 -17.77
CA SER A 441 -9.01 -12.18 -17.21
C SER A 441 -8.56 -11.10 -16.25
N LEU A 442 -8.67 -9.81 -16.64
CA LEU A 442 -8.28 -8.67 -15.82
C LEU A 442 -9.18 -8.55 -14.57
N GLN A 443 -10.49 -8.72 -14.71
CA GLN A 443 -11.40 -8.71 -13.57
C GLN A 443 -11.08 -9.82 -12.58
N LYS A 444 -10.84 -11.03 -13.08
CA LYS A 444 -10.47 -12.18 -12.23
C LYS A 444 -9.14 -11.95 -11.51
N ALA A 445 -8.14 -11.40 -12.20
CA ALA A 445 -6.83 -11.10 -11.61
C ALA A 445 -6.91 -9.98 -10.55
N THR A 446 -7.75 -8.96 -10.78
CA THR A 446 -7.83 -7.78 -9.91
C THR A 446 -8.76 -7.99 -8.72
N PHE A 447 -9.92 -8.63 -8.94
CA PHE A 447 -10.98 -8.76 -7.94
C PHE A 447 -11.14 -10.19 -7.39
N GLY A 448 -10.43 -11.17 -7.94
CA GLY A 448 -10.58 -12.58 -7.58
C GLY A 448 -11.83 -13.27 -8.18
N PHE A 449 -12.74 -12.50 -8.79
CA PHE A 449 -13.97 -12.99 -9.42
C PHE A 449 -14.32 -12.11 -10.64
N ILE A 450 -15.24 -12.58 -11.48
CA ILE A 450 -15.75 -11.82 -12.63
C ILE A 450 -17.07 -11.16 -12.21
N PRO A 451 -17.13 -9.82 -12.01
CA PRO A 451 -18.36 -9.13 -11.65
C PRO A 451 -19.38 -9.29 -12.78
N GLY A 452 -20.58 -9.77 -12.47
CA GLY A 452 -21.68 -9.88 -13.43
C GLY A 452 -21.79 -11.20 -14.19
N LYS A 453 -20.79 -12.08 -14.20
CA LYS A 453 -21.00 -13.46 -14.63
C LYS A 453 -21.69 -14.21 -13.49
N LYS A 454 -23.01 -14.32 -13.61
CA LYS A 454 -23.77 -15.25 -12.79
C LYS A 454 -23.39 -16.67 -13.25
N ASP A 455 -22.53 -17.32 -12.50
CA ASP A 455 -22.07 -18.69 -12.76
C ASP A 455 -23.13 -19.76 -12.41
N VAL A 456 -24.37 -19.36 -12.25
CA VAL A 456 -25.49 -20.30 -12.06
C VAL A 456 -26.66 -19.83 -12.92
N LYS A 457 -27.21 -20.71 -13.74
CA LYS A 457 -28.58 -20.55 -14.26
C LYS A 457 -29.44 -20.16 -13.06
N GLU A 458 -29.93 -18.89 -13.02
CA GLU A 458 -30.80 -18.42 -11.94
C GLU A 458 -31.99 -19.36 -11.85
N ILE A 459 -31.94 -20.24 -10.85
CA ILE A 459 -33.15 -20.94 -10.43
C ILE A 459 -34.04 -19.84 -9.87
N LYS A 460 -35.16 -19.57 -10.55
CA LYS A 460 -36.10 -18.53 -10.14
C LYS A 460 -36.45 -18.77 -8.68
N PHE A 461 -36.31 -17.75 -7.88
CA PHE A 461 -36.69 -17.83 -6.47
C PHE A 461 -38.16 -18.16 -6.36
N ALA A 462 -38.48 -19.25 -5.67
CA ALA A 462 -39.81 -19.72 -5.43
C ALA A 462 -40.07 -19.76 -3.93
N PRO A 463 -40.82 -18.80 -3.37
CA PRO A 463 -41.14 -18.76 -1.93
C PRO A 463 -41.80 -20.02 -1.41
N GLU A 464 -42.51 -20.73 -2.28
CA GLU A 464 -43.18 -22.02 -2.01
C GLU A 464 -42.18 -23.13 -1.61
N LEU A 465 -40.93 -22.99 -2.00
CA LEU A 465 -39.83 -23.90 -1.62
C LEU A 465 -39.26 -23.62 -0.25
N LEU A 466 -39.77 -22.63 0.48
CA LEU A 466 -39.24 -22.26 1.79
C LEU A 466 -40.23 -22.67 2.90
N ASN A 467 -39.71 -23.26 3.96
CA ASN A 467 -40.47 -23.53 5.17
C ASN A 467 -40.07 -22.51 6.24
N THR A 468 -40.94 -21.55 6.51
CA THR A 468 -40.70 -20.45 7.47
C THR A 468 -41.88 -20.31 8.42
N ASP A 469 -41.62 -19.71 9.60
CA ASP A 469 -42.64 -19.38 10.59
C ASP A 469 -43.47 -18.15 10.19
N THR A 470 -43.06 -17.47 9.15
CA THR A 470 -43.69 -16.24 8.62
C THR A 470 -43.95 -16.40 7.12
N ASP A 471 -45.08 -15.95 6.59
CA ASP A 471 -45.32 -15.90 5.17
C ASP A 471 -44.43 -14.82 4.53
N LEU A 472 -43.45 -15.28 3.75
CA LEU A 472 -42.45 -14.41 3.13
C LEU A 472 -43.01 -13.53 2.01
N ASN A 473 -44.04 -13.99 1.32
CA ASN A 473 -44.71 -13.20 0.26
C ASN A 473 -45.51 -12.06 0.89
N ASP A 474 -46.33 -12.36 1.90
CA ASP A 474 -47.09 -11.34 2.63
C ASP A 474 -46.12 -10.34 3.33
N LEU A 475 -45.04 -10.81 3.92
CA LEU A 475 -44.00 -9.95 4.50
C LEU A 475 -43.39 -8.99 3.47
N ALA A 476 -42.96 -9.51 2.31
CA ALA A 476 -42.36 -8.72 1.24
C ALA A 476 -43.36 -7.68 0.68
N GLU A 477 -44.59 -8.08 0.44
CA GLU A 477 -45.66 -7.18 -0.06
C GLU A 477 -45.97 -6.06 0.95
N ARG A 478 -46.06 -6.36 2.24
CA ARG A 478 -46.29 -5.34 3.26
C ARG A 478 -45.14 -4.34 3.38
N ILE A 479 -43.90 -4.80 3.28
CA ILE A 479 -42.72 -3.92 3.31
C ILE A 479 -42.74 -2.99 2.08
N VAL A 480 -42.92 -3.54 0.89
CA VAL A 480 -42.98 -2.77 -0.36
C VAL A 480 -44.13 -1.78 -0.38
N ASN A 481 -45.35 -2.22 -0.04
CA ASN A 481 -46.54 -1.37 -0.07
C ASN A 481 -46.49 -0.22 0.94
N LYS A 482 -45.80 -0.40 2.10
CA LYS A 482 -45.61 0.66 3.08
C LYS A 482 -44.47 1.62 2.74
N GLY A 483 -43.60 1.27 1.79
CA GLY A 483 -42.45 2.08 1.41
C GLY A 483 -41.44 2.31 2.53
N VAL A 484 -41.38 1.40 3.52
CA VAL A 484 -40.50 1.54 4.67
C VAL A 484 -39.09 1.18 4.27
N LEU A 485 -38.17 2.13 4.41
CA LEU A 485 -36.74 1.91 4.12
C LEU A 485 -35.93 1.57 5.37
N LYS A 486 -36.35 2.00 6.56
CA LYS A 486 -35.64 1.72 7.81
C LYS A 486 -36.21 0.50 8.52
N PHE A 487 -35.62 -0.66 8.29
CA PHE A 487 -35.92 -1.90 9.03
C PHE A 487 -34.71 -2.85 9.03
N SER A 488 -34.77 -3.84 9.92
CA SER A 488 -33.75 -4.88 10.03
C SER A 488 -34.38 -6.26 10.15
N LEU A 489 -33.86 -7.24 9.39
CA LEU A 489 -34.29 -8.62 9.45
C LEU A 489 -33.18 -9.53 9.97
N CYS A 490 -33.55 -10.49 10.81
CA CYS A 490 -32.70 -11.62 11.17
C CYS A 490 -33.32 -12.90 10.58
N LEU A 491 -32.65 -13.49 9.60
CA LEU A 491 -33.04 -14.74 8.97
C LEU A 491 -32.19 -15.87 9.56
N TYR A 492 -32.80 -16.79 10.29
CA TYR A 492 -32.06 -17.81 10.99
C TYR A 492 -32.60 -19.23 10.75
N GLY A 493 -31.73 -20.23 10.84
CA GLY A 493 -32.06 -21.64 10.67
C GLY A 493 -31.00 -22.41 9.87
N SER A 494 -31.27 -23.65 9.57
CA SER A 494 -30.31 -24.58 8.93
C SER A 494 -29.71 -24.02 7.65
N PRO A 495 -28.42 -24.36 7.32
CA PRO A 495 -27.81 -23.96 6.06
C PRO A 495 -28.58 -24.51 4.86
N GLY A 496 -28.55 -23.81 3.72
CA GLY A 496 -29.21 -24.24 2.48
C GLY A 496 -30.72 -23.99 2.44
N THR A 497 -31.35 -23.38 3.46
CA THR A 497 -32.80 -23.12 3.54
C THR A 497 -33.26 -21.90 2.74
N GLY A 498 -32.38 -21.18 2.02
CA GLY A 498 -32.77 -20.06 1.13
C GLY A 498 -32.74 -18.67 1.76
N LYS A 499 -32.15 -18.47 2.95
CA LYS A 499 -32.05 -17.18 3.64
C LYS A 499 -31.51 -16.04 2.78
N SER A 500 -30.32 -16.22 2.19
CA SER A 500 -29.68 -15.20 1.34
C SER A 500 -30.40 -15.02 0.00
N ALA A 501 -31.13 -16.04 -0.47
CA ALA A 501 -31.97 -15.93 -1.67
C ALA A 501 -33.17 -15.03 -1.45
N PHE A 502 -33.83 -15.15 -0.28
CA PHE A 502 -34.93 -14.26 0.11
C PHE A 502 -34.46 -12.80 0.25
N ALA A 503 -33.27 -12.56 0.80
CA ALA A 503 -32.73 -11.21 0.93
C ALA A 503 -32.59 -10.54 -0.45
N ARG A 504 -32.10 -11.27 -1.45
CA ARG A 504 -32.02 -10.77 -2.85
C ARG A 504 -33.40 -10.54 -3.47
N TYR A 505 -34.33 -11.48 -3.29
CA TYR A 505 -35.72 -11.35 -3.77
C TYR A 505 -36.41 -10.11 -3.18
N LEU A 506 -36.25 -9.85 -1.88
CA LEU A 506 -36.83 -8.69 -1.22
C LEU A 506 -36.23 -7.38 -1.79
N ALA A 507 -34.91 -7.33 -1.99
CA ALA A 507 -34.25 -6.19 -2.61
C ALA A 507 -34.79 -5.90 -4.03
N GLU A 508 -34.93 -6.94 -4.85
CA GLU A 508 -35.51 -6.83 -6.19
C GLU A 508 -36.92 -6.26 -6.15
N LYS A 509 -37.78 -6.79 -5.27
CA LYS A 509 -39.15 -6.28 -5.08
C LYS A 509 -39.18 -4.82 -4.60
N MET A 510 -38.20 -4.38 -3.84
CA MET A 510 -38.06 -2.99 -3.36
C MET A 510 -37.37 -2.08 -4.40
N GLY A 511 -36.85 -2.62 -5.51
CA GLY A 511 -36.06 -1.87 -6.49
C GLY A 511 -34.72 -1.39 -5.95
N LEU A 512 -34.15 -2.06 -4.95
CA LEU A 512 -32.88 -1.71 -4.31
C LEU A 512 -31.75 -2.60 -4.84
N LYS A 513 -30.53 -2.04 -4.92
CA LYS A 513 -29.31 -2.83 -5.11
C LYS A 513 -28.99 -3.58 -3.81
N VAL A 514 -28.25 -4.68 -3.91
CA VAL A 514 -27.79 -5.45 -2.76
C VAL A 514 -26.28 -5.24 -2.57
N VAL A 515 -25.91 -4.84 -1.37
CA VAL A 515 -24.52 -4.91 -0.89
C VAL A 515 -24.43 -6.11 0.05
N GLN A 516 -23.78 -7.18 -0.38
CA GLN A 516 -23.60 -8.41 0.42
C GLN A 516 -22.18 -8.46 0.99
N LYS A 517 -22.07 -8.69 2.29
CA LYS A 517 -20.80 -8.88 3.04
C LYS A 517 -20.85 -10.21 3.77
N ARG A 518 -19.78 -10.98 3.67
CA ARG A 518 -19.58 -12.21 4.44
C ARG A 518 -18.74 -11.92 5.69
N ALA A 519 -18.72 -12.83 6.63
CA ALA A 519 -17.86 -12.74 7.80
C ALA A 519 -16.37 -12.54 7.40
N SER A 520 -15.91 -13.24 6.36
CA SER A 520 -14.54 -13.09 5.81
C SER A 520 -14.20 -11.69 5.29
N ASP A 521 -15.20 -10.92 4.89
CA ASP A 521 -15.02 -9.57 4.35
C ASP A 521 -14.91 -8.52 5.48
N LEU A 522 -15.30 -8.89 6.69
CA LEU A 522 -15.36 -8.01 7.85
C LEU A 522 -14.26 -8.31 8.86
N ILE A 523 -14.03 -9.60 9.16
CA ILE A 523 -13.11 -10.01 10.22
C ILE A 523 -11.67 -9.84 9.78
N SER A 524 -10.88 -9.13 10.58
CA SER A 524 -9.43 -8.98 10.41
C SER A 524 -8.71 -9.47 11.67
N MET A 525 -7.47 -9.94 11.49
CA MET A 525 -6.60 -10.30 12.61
C MET A 525 -6.04 -9.06 13.34
N TRP A 526 -6.19 -7.87 12.79
CA TRP A 526 -5.71 -6.62 13.36
C TRP A 526 -6.77 -5.95 14.22
N VAL A 527 -6.42 -5.55 15.44
CA VAL A 527 -7.32 -4.88 16.39
C VAL A 527 -7.81 -3.54 15.82
N GLY A 528 -9.12 -3.32 15.81
CA GLY A 528 -9.77 -2.10 15.31
C GLY A 528 -10.07 -2.10 13.81
N GLU A 529 -9.61 -3.08 13.05
CA GLU A 529 -9.87 -3.15 11.61
C GLU A 529 -11.24 -3.77 11.29
N THR A 530 -11.66 -4.74 12.07
CA THR A 530 -13.02 -5.31 11.96
C THR A 530 -14.09 -4.24 12.19
N GLU A 531 -13.94 -3.37 13.20
CA GLU A 531 -14.84 -2.25 13.47
C GLU A 531 -14.89 -1.27 12.28
N LYS A 532 -13.72 -0.97 11.68
CA LYS A 532 -13.65 -0.13 10.48
C LYS A 532 -14.35 -0.80 9.27
N ASN A 533 -14.19 -2.10 9.09
CA ASN A 533 -14.83 -2.85 8.01
C ASN A 533 -16.35 -2.88 8.18
N ILE A 534 -16.86 -3.03 9.40
CA ILE A 534 -18.30 -2.92 9.72
C ILE A 534 -18.81 -1.52 9.35
N ALA A 535 -18.15 -0.47 9.84
CA ALA A 535 -18.51 0.91 9.54
C ALA A 535 -18.52 1.19 8.04
N ARG A 536 -17.51 0.68 7.32
CA ARG A 536 -17.40 0.80 5.86
C ARG A 536 -18.57 0.12 5.13
N ALA A 537 -18.95 -1.08 5.53
CA ALA A 537 -20.08 -1.79 4.93
C ALA A 537 -21.39 -1.02 5.06
N PHE A 538 -21.68 -0.42 6.21
CA PHE A 538 -22.86 0.43 6.40
C PHE A 538 -22.78 1.74 5.61
N ASN A 539 -21.63 2.38 5.54
CA ASN A 539 -21.41 3.60 4.76
C ASN A 539 -21.53 3.34 3.24
N GLU A 540 -21.01 2.23 2.75
CA GLU A 540 -21.16 1.79 1.35
C GLU A 540 -22.63 1.58 1.00
N ALA A 541 -23.38 0.87 1.85
CA ALA A 541 -24.79 0.65 1.66
C ALA A 541 -25.60 1.96 1.72
N HIS A 542 -25.22 2.88 2.62
CA HIS A 542 -25.83 4.20 2.71
C HIS A 542 -25.60 5.04 1.46
N ALA A 543 -24.35 5.12 0.98
CA ALA A 543 -24.00 5.88 -0.23
C ALA A 543 -24.69 5.32 -1.48
N ALA A 544 -24.79 3.99 -1.59
CA ALA A 544 -25.45 3.31 -2.69
C ALA A 544 -26.99 3.26 -2.56
N ARG A 545 -27.57 3.72 -1.45
CA ARG A 545 -29.01 3.56 -1.13
C ARG A 545 -29.48 2.14 -1.36
N SER A 546 -28.78 1.17 -0.79
CA SER A 546 -28.93 -0.26 -1.07
C SER A 546 -29.38 -1.04 0.18
N LEU A 547 -29.90 -2.24 -0.07
CA LEU A 547 -30.12 -3.23 0.99
C LEU A 547 -28.78 -3.88 1.35
N LEU A 548 -28.39 -3.81 2.63
CA LEU A 548 -27.16 -4.43 3.14
C LEU A 548 -27.47 -5.85 3.67
N VAL A 549 -26.70 -6.83 3.20
CA VAL A 549 -26.83 -8.22 3.65
C VAL A 549 -25.54 -8.67 4.32
N PHE A 550 -25.64 -9.05 5.58
CA PHE A 550 -24.56 -9.70 6.31
C PHE A 550 -24.83 -11.22 6.35
N ASP A 551 -23.99 -11.98 5.68
CA ASP A 551 -24.07 -13.44 5.67
C ASP A 551 -23.19 -14.02 6.78
N GLU A 552 -23.69 -15.07 7.47
CA GLU A 552 -23.01 -15.72 8.59
C GLU A 552 -22.70 -14.75 9.76
N ALA A 553 -23.72 -13.98 10.16
CA ALA A 553 -23.59 -12.95 11.20
C ALA A 553 -23.21 -13.49 12.60
N ASP A 554 -23.39 -14.79 12.83
CA ASP A 554 -22.94 -15.49 14.04
C ASP A 554 -21.43 -15.36 14.26
N SER A 555 -20.65 -15.17 13.21
CA SER A 555 -19.19 -15.03 13.29
C SER A 555 -18.72 -13.69 13.92
N PHE A 556 -19.57 -12.67 13.98
CA PHE A 556 -19.21 -11.33 14.52
C PHE A 556 -20.28 -10.70 15.42
N LEU A 557 -21.46 -11.34 15.59
CA LEU A 557 -22.53 -10.92 16.50
C LEU A 557 -22.74 -11.91 17.68
N TYR A 558 -21.71 -12.66 18.02
CA TYR A 558 -21.78 -13.64 19.10
C TYR A 558 -21.96 -12.98 20.49
N SER A 559 -22.40 -13.79 21.47
CA SER A 559 -22.64 -13.33 22.83
C SER A 559 -21.39 -12.71 23.47
N ARG A 560 -21.50 -11.46 23.92
CA ARG A 560 -20.44 -10.76 24.65
C ARG A 560 -19.99 -11.44 25.93
N GLN A 561 -20.85 -12.30 26.52
CA GLN A 561 -20.49 -13.09 27.68
C GLN A 561 -19.54 -14.25 27.34
N ALA A 562 -19.56 -14.72 26.10
CA ALA A 562 -18.67 -15.76 25.61
C ALA A 562 -17.36 -15.20 25.02
N ALA A 563 -17.24 -13.86 24.91
CA ALA A 563 -16.07 -13.21 24.36
C ALA A 563 -14.84 -13.48 25.24
N ALA A 564 -13.77 -14.02 24.62
CA ALA A 564 -12.51 -14.30 25.31
C ALA A 564 -11.61 -13.05 25.42
N ARG A 565 -11.85 -12.04 24.59
CA ARG A 565 -10.97 -10.88 24.42
C ARG A 565 -11.77 -9.57 24.31
N SER A 566 -11.21 -8.47 24.82
CA SER A 566 -11.89 -7.16 24.88
C SER A 566 -12.29 -6.59 23.51
N TRP A 567 -11.49 -6.83 22.48
CA TRP A 567 -11.81 -6.33 21.12
C TRP A 567 -12.99 -7.06 20.47
N GLU A 568 -13.27 -8.28 20.87
CA GLU A 568 -14.45 -9.03 20.43
C GLU A 568 -15.74 -8.35 20.91
N VAL A 569 -15.74 -7.82 22.15
CA VAL A 569 -16.84 -7.01 22.69
C VAL A 569 -16.98 -5.70 21.92
N SER A 570 -15.86 -5.09 21.50
CA SER A 570 -15.85 -3.84 20.75
C SER A 570 -16.50 -4.00 19.37
N GLN A 571 -16.24 -5.10 18.67
CA GLN A 571 -16.84 -5.42 17.36
C GLN A 571 -18.38 -5.51 17.46
N VAL A 572 -18.88 -6.22 18.46
CA VAL A 572 -20.33 -6.32 18.69
C VAL A 572 -20.93 -4.95 18.98
N ASN A 573 -20.29 -4.13 19.80
CA ASN A 573 -20.78 -2.78 20.14
C ASN A 573 -20.81 -1.86 18.93
N GLU A 574 -19.78 -1.91 18.05
CA GLU A 574 -19.75 -1.15 16.81
C GLU A 574 -20.92 -1.52 15.90
N MET A 575 -21.15 -2.82 15.71
CA MET A 575 -22.30 -3.32 14.94
C MET A 575 -23.63 -2.84 15.53
N LEU A 576 -23.80 -2.90 16.86
CA LEU A 576 -25.01 -2.43 17.55
C LEU A 576 -25.28 -0.93 17.30
N THR A 577 -24.22 -0.12 17.26
CA THR A 577 -24.33 1.32 17.01
C THR A 577 -24.83 1.59 15.58
N TRP A 578 -24.29 0.90 14.59
CA TRP A 578 -24.72 1.02 13.21
C TRP A 578 -26.12 0.48 12.97
N MET A 579 -26.52 -0.63 13.61
CA MET A 579 -27.87 -1.19 13.52
C MET A 579 -28.96 -0.19 13.96
N GLU A 580 -28.68 0.67 14.93
CA GLU A 580 -29.61 1.70 15.39
C GLU A 580 -29.66 2.93 14.48
N SER A 581 -28.52 3.35 13.96
CA SER A 581 -28.35 4.61 13.23
C SER A 581 -28.62 4.49 11.73
N HIS A 582 -28.45 3.30 11.14
CA HIS A 582 -28.55 3.10 9.69
C HIS A 582 -29.95 3.38 9.12
N PRO A 583 -30.08 4.23 8.12
CA PRO A 583 -31.40 4.65 7.60
C PRO A 583 -31.98 3.71 6.52
N TYR A 584 -31.20 2.77 5.99
CA TYR A 584 -31.61 1.83 4.94
C TYR A 584 -31.81 0.42 5.49
N PRO A 585 -32.49 -0.48 4.75
CA PRO A 585 -32.72 -1.83 5.23
C PRO A 585 -31.44 -2.65 5.28
N PHE A 586 -31.31 -3.46 6.32
CA PHE A 586 -30.28 -4.47 6.40
C PHE A 586 -30.81 -5.81 6.88
N ILE A 587 -30.16 -6.89 6.42
CA ILE A 587 -30.52 -8.27 6.71
C ILE A 587 -29.28 -9.01 7.22
N CYS A 588 -29.43 -9.69 8.35
CA CYS A 588 -28.44 -10.63 8.83
C CYS A 588 -28.93 -12.06 8.62
N THR A 589 -28.11 -12.93 8.06
CA THR A 589 -28.38 -14.37 8.06
C THR A 589 -27.50 -15.07 9.10
N THR A 590 -28.02 -16.08 9.75
CA THR A 590 -27.26 -16.92 10.70
C THR A 590 -27.76 -18.36 10.69
N ASN A 591 -26.88 -19.28 11.00
CA ASN A 591 -27.23 -20.68 11.24
C ASN A 591 -27.42 -20.97 12.74
N LEU A 592 -26.89 -20.12 13.62
CA LEU A 592 -26.77 -20.31 15.07
C LEU A 592 -27.40 -19.15 15.85
N MET A 593 -28.74 -19.07 15.86
CA MET A 593 -29.43 -17.96 16.54
C MET A 593 -29.13 -17.88 18.04
N ASN A 594 -28.91 -19.03 18.69
CA ASN A 594 -28.64 -19.09 20.12
C ASN A 594 -27.28 -18.52 20.52
N ASP A 595 -26.37 -18.41 19.58
CA ASP A 595 -25.02 -17.90 19.80
C ASP A 595 -24.95 -16.38 19.61
N LEU A 596 -26.01 -15.76 19.09
CA LEU A 596 -26.09 -14.32 18.91
C LEU A 596 -26.26 -13.58 20.25
N ASP A 597 -25.67 -12.39 20.33
CA ASP A 597 -25.82 -11.49 21.48
C ASP A 597 -27.28 -11.05 21.65
N GLU A 598 -27.81 -11.12 22.90
CA GLU A 598 -29.21 -10.75 23.21
C GLU A 598 -29.55 -9.30 22.84
N ALA A 599 -28.59 -8.38 23.00
CA ALA A 599 -28.79 -6.98 22.64
C ALA A 599 -28.90 -6.81 21.12
N SER A 600 -28.17 -7.61 20.34
CA SER A 600 -28.30 -7.66 18.87
C SER A 600 -29.67 -8.18 18.46
N LEU A 601 -30.14 -9.25 19.11
CA LEU A 601 -31.45 -9.83 18.82
C LEU A 601 -32.63 -8.85 19.08
N ARG A 602 -32.51 -7.96 20.06
CA ARG A 602 -33.54 -6.95 20.37
C ARG A 602 -33.59 -5.82 19.32
N ARG A 603 -32.52 -5.62 18.54
CA ARG A 603 -32.42 -4.57 17.51
C ARG A 603 -32.95 -4.98 16.15
N PHE A 604 -33.19 -6.26 15.94
CA PHE A 604 -33.85 -6.71 14.71
C PHE A 604 -35.34 -6.45 14.78
N SER A 605 -35.86 -5.73 13.80
CA SER A 605 -37.29 -5.40 13.68
C SER A 605 -38.15 -6.66 13.51
N ILE A 606 -37.64 -7.62 12.70
CA ILE A 606 -38.35 -8.86 12.41
C ILE A 606 -37.34 -10.00 12.43
N LYS A 607 -37.74 -11.15 12.93
CA LYS A 607 -36.95 -12.38 12.97
C LYS A 607 -37.75 -13.47 12.29
N VAL A 608 -37.13 -14.18 11.36
CA VAL A 608 -37.79 -15.23 10.57
C VAL A 608 -37.02 -16.53 10.73
N LYS A 609 -37.70 -17.56 11.21
CA LYS A 609 -37.16 -18.90 11.33
C LYS A 609 -37.31 -19.66 10.01
N TYR A 610 -36.23 -20.25 9.56
CA TYR A 610 -36.19 -21.17 8.43
C TYR A 610 -36.01 -22.58 8.93
N ASP A 611 -36.80 -23.53 8.40
CA ASP A 611 -36.77 -24.94 8.79
C ASP A 611 -36.63 -25.84 7.55
N PHE A 612 -36.48 -27.13 7.76
CA PHE A 612 -36.45 -28.13 6.70
C PHE A 612 -37.79 -28.15 5.93
N LEU A 613 -37.75 -28.57 4.67
CA LEU A 613 -38.94 -28.67 3.83
C LEU A 613 -40.00 -29.60 4.46
N LYS A 614 -41.24 -29.21 4.36
CA LYS A 614 -42.36 -30.07 4.73
C LYS A 614 -42.51 -31.20 3.69
N PRO A 615 -43.06 -32.39 4.05
CA PRO A 615 -43.23 -33.50 3.12
C PRO A 615 -43.92 -33.10 1.80
N GLU A 616 -44.88 -32.20 1.87
CA GLU A 616 -45.60 -31.67 0.68
C GLU A 616 -44.68 -30.81 -0.21
N GLN A 617 -43.78 -30.07 0.39
CA GLN A 617 -42.80 -29.22 -0.31
C GLN A 617 -41.69 -30.03 -0.98
N VAL A 618 -41.33 -31.22 -0.44
CA VAL A 618 -40.28 -32.06 -1.00
C VAL A 618 -40.64 -32.51 -2.41
N GLY A 619 -41.91 -32.92 -2.67
CA GLY A 619 -42.38 -33.31 -4.02
C GLY A 619 -42.36 -32.10 -4.98
N PHE A 620 -42.77 -30.92 -4.49
CA PHE A 620 -42.72 -29.69 -5.30
C PHE A 620 -41.27 -29.31 -5.63
N ALA A 621 -40.36 -29.41 -4.67
CA ALA A 621 -38.91 -29.16 -4.85
C ALA A 621 -38.32 -30.10 -5.86
N PHE A 622 -38.63 -31.40 -5.79
CA PHE A 622 -38.16 -32.42 -6.72
C PHE A 622 -38.53 -32.06 -8.18
N ARG A 623 -39.82 -31.69 -8.40
CA ARG A 623 -40.32 -31.26 -9.73
C ARG A 623 -39.62 -29.95 -10.16
N HIS A 624 -39.47 -28.99 -9.26
CA HIS A 624 -38.89 -27.70 -9.58
C HIS A 624 -37.43 -27.79 -10.04
N PHE A 625 -36.63 -28.59 -9.36
CA PHE A 625 -35.19 -28.70 -9.63
C PHE A 625 -34.84 -29.68 -10.75
N PHE A 626 -35.58 -30.80 -10.84
CA PHE A 626 -35.27 -31.88 -11.81
C PHE A 626 -36.18 -31.89 -13.03
N GLY A 627 -37.30 -31.18 -12.97
CA GLY A 627 -38.24 -31.08 -14.09
C GLY A 627 -39.11 -32.34 -14.30
N VAL A 628 -39.04 -33.29 -13.39
CA VAL A 628 -39.78 -34.57 -13.42
C VAL A 628 -40.57 -34.78 -12.12
N GLU A 629 -41.68 -35.50 -12.17
CA GLU A 629 -42.39 -35.92 -10.95
C GLU A 629 -41.75 -37.19 -10.37
N ALA A 630 -41.68 -37.27 -9.05
CA ALA A 630 -41.16 -38.46 -8.39
C ALA A 630 -42.20 -39.58 -8.51
N GLY A 631 -41.86 -40.66 -9.16
CA GLY A 631 -42.68 -41.88 -9.30
C GLY A 631 -42.73 -42.72 -8.02
N MET A 632 -41.91 -42.39 -7.03
CA MET A 632 -41.85 -43.09 -5.75
C MET A 632 -42.20 -42.14 -4.57
N PRO A 633 -42.66 -42.69 -3.43
CA PRO A 633 -42.97 -41.86 -2.25
C PRO A 633 -41.69 -41.24 -1.64
N LEU A 634 -41.70 -39.90 -1.51
CA LEU A 634 -40.62 -39.10 -0.91
C LEU A 634 -40.81 -38.84 0.58
N SER A 635 -41.80 -39.47 1.25
CA SER A 635 -42.17 -39.21 2.64
C SER A 635 -41.07 -39.51 3.67
N HIS A 636 -40.09 -40.28 3.30
CA HIS A 636 -38.92 -40.64 4.15
C HIS A 636 -37.85 -39.52 4.13
N LEU A 637 -37.95 -38.56 3.23
CA LEU A 637 -37.05 -37.41 3.09
C LEU A 637 -37.54 -36.23 3.96
N THR A 638 -37.18 -36.22 5.25
CA THR A 638 -37.75 -35.30 6.24
C THR A 638 -36.87 -34.11 6.61
N HIS A 639 -35.56 -34.17 6.26
CA HIS A 639 -34.58 -33.17 6.68
C HIS A 639 -33.83 -32.60 5.48
N LEU A 640 -34.56 -32.33 4.40
CA LEU A 640 -34.02 -31.69 3.21
C LEU A 640 -34.28 -30.19 3.19
N THR A 641 -33.40 -29.47 2.55
CA THR A 641 -33.47 -28.04 2.28
C THR A 641 -33.42 -27.80 0.74
N PRO A 642 -33.86 -26.65 0.23
CA PRO A 642 -33.69 -26.30 -1.18
C PRO A 642 -32.23 -26.38 -1.65
N GLY A 643 -31.26 -26.13 -0.76
CA GLY A 643 -29.85 -26.24 -1.04
C GLY A 643 -29.42 -27.67 -1.38
N ASP A 644 -29.99 -28.69 -0.76
CA ASP A 644 -29.68 -30.10 -1.04
C ASP A 644 -30.12 -30.47 -2.48
N PHE A 645 -31.30 -29.97 -2.89
CA PHE A 645 -31.77 -30.16 -4.28
C PHE A 645 -30.86 -29.44 -5.27
N ALA A 646 -30.38 -28.26 -4.96
CA ALA A 646 -29.44 -27.53 -5.80
C ALA A 646 -28.10 -28.26 -5.94
N VAL A 647 -27.59 -28.86 -4.85
CA VAL A 647 -26.38 -29.70 -4.86
C VAL A 647 -26.58 -30.93 -5.74
N VAL A 648 -27.69 -31.66 -5.56
CA VAL A 648 -27.99 -32.83 -6.37
C VAL A 648 -28.21 -32.46 -7.84
N LYS A 649 -28.83 -31.31 -8.13
CA LYS A 649 -28.95 -30.79 -9.50
C LYS A 649 -27.56 -30.51 -10.12
N GLY A 650 -26.65 -29.91 -9.38
CA GLY A 650 -25.27 -29.75 -9.83
C GLY A 650 -24.56 -31.09 -10.10
N LYS A 651 -24.79 -32.10 -9.27
CA LYS A 651 -24.28 -33.48 -9.50
C LYS A 651 -24.89 -34.11 -10.75
N GLN A 652 -26.21 -33.92 -10.95
CA GLN A 652 -26.91 -34.37 -12.17
C GLN A 652 -26.28 -33.79 -13.43
N ASP A 653 -26.04 -32.48 -13.44
CA ASP A 653 -25.44 -31.77 -14.58
C ASP A 653 -23.99 -32.21 -14.86
N ILE A 654 -23.24 -32.67 -13.84
CA ILE A 654 -21.86 -33.13 -13.99
C ILE A 654 -21.83 -34.59 -14.46
N LEU A 655 -22.73 -35.44 -13.92
CA LEU A 655 -22.73 -36.91 -14.17
C LEU A 655 -23.62 -37.29 -15.34
N ASP A 656 -24.36 -36.35 -15.94
CA ASP A 656 -25.35 -36.55 -17.01
C ASP A 656 -26.37 -37.66 -16.69
N THR A 657 -26.82 -37.70 -15.42
CA THR A 657 -27.72 -38.71 -14.91
C THR A 657 -29.16 -38.21 -15.00
N ALA A 658 -30.03 -38.98 -15.65
CA ALA A 658 -31.45 -38.70 -15.76
C ALA A 658 -32.35 -39.68 -14.96
N ASP A 659 -31.77 -40.69 -14.30
CA ASP A 659 -32.53 -41.70 -13.56
C ASP A 659 -33.07 -41.12 -12.23
N GLU A 660 -34.39 -41.22 -12.07
CA GLU A 660 -35.10 -40.77 -10.88
C GLU A 660 -34.64 -41.48 -9.60
N SER A 661 -34.42 -42.79 -9.66
CA SER A 661 -33.98 -43.58 -8.52
C SER A 661 -32.62 -43.12 -8.00
N GLU A 662 -31.74 -42.74 -8.89
CA GLU A 662 -30.41 -42.21 -8.56
C GLU A 662 -30.48 -40.81 -7.94
N LEU A 663 -31.37 -39.92 -8.44
CA LEU A 663 -31.61 -38.62 -7.86
C LEU A 663 -32.14 -38.70 -6.43
N VAL A 664 -33.10 -39.62 -6.18
CA VAL A 664 -33.62 -39.86 -4.83
C VAL A 664 -32.53 -40.40 -3.90
N ARG A 665 -31.72 -41.36 -4.37
CA ARG A 665 -30.58 -41.87 -3.62
C ARG A 665 -29.55 -40.79 -3.28
N MET A 666 -29.29 -39.84 -4.22
CA MET A 666 -28.40 -38.71 -3.95
C MET A 666 -28.98 -37.79 -2.86
N LEU A 667 -30.29 -37.53 -2.86
CA LEU A 667 -30.97 -36.77 -1.79
C LEU A 667 -30.93 -37.48 -0.45
N GLU A 668 -31.07 -38.83 -0.41
CA GLU A 668 -30.89 -39.66 0.80
C GLU A 668 -29.48 -39.54 1.38
N LEU A 669 -28.46 -39.49 0.51
CA LEU A 669 -27.08 -39.31 0.92
C LEU A 669 -26.87 -37.92 1.53
N GLU A 670 -27.43 -36.85 0.92
CA GLU A 670 -27.36 -35.48 1.49
C GLU A 670 -28.08 -35.41 2.85
N GLN A 671 -29.23 -36.06 3.00
CA GLN A 671 -29.92 -36.14 4.29
C GLN A 671 -29.08 -36.87 5.34
N SER A 672 -28.48 -38.00 4.98
CA SER A 672 -27.66 -38.82 5.87
C SER A 672 -26.41 -38.11 6.33
N ALA A 673 -25.80 -37.31 5.44
CA ALA A 673 -24.61 -36.51 5.75
C ALA A 673 -24.81 -35.47 6.86
N LYS A 674 -26.08 -35.06 7.14
CA LYS A 674 -26.41 -34.10 8.20
C LYS A 674 -26.34 -34.68 9.62
N GLY A 675 -26.06 -35.98 9.78
CA GLY A 675 -25.84 -36.62 11.08
C GLY A 675 -27.07 -36.69 12.01
N ILE A 676 -28.26 -36.37 11.49
CA ILE A 676 -29.51 -36.41 12.25
C ILE A 676 -29.92 -37.88 12.31
N LYS A 677 -29.87 -38.49 13.51
CA LYS A 677 -30.33 -39.87 13.73
C LYS A 677 -31.82 -39.96 13.43
N THR A 678 -32.19 -40.47 12.27
CA THR A 678 -33.56 -40.88 11.99
C THR A 678 -33.85 -42.14 12.80
N THR A 679 -34.75 -42.07 13.74
CA THR A 679 -35.33 -43.25 14.38
C THR A 679 -36.13 -43.96 13.31
N LYS A 680 -35.58 -45.05 12.75
CA LYS A 680 -36.37 -45.97 11.91
C LYS A 680 -37.41 -46.61 12.84
N LEU A 681 -38.63 -46.14 12.81
CA LEU A 681 -39.79 -46.90 13.27
C LEU A 681 -40.07 -47.97 12.20
N GLY A 682 -39.40 -49.11 12.28
CA GLY A 682 -39.64 -50.24 11.45
C GLY A 682 -39.39 -51.52 12.29
N PHE A 683 -40.43 -52.33 12.42
CA PHE A 683 -40.37 -53.65 13.01
C PHE A 683 -39.38 -54.47 12.18
N SER A 684 -38.18 -54.76 12.70
CA SER A 684 -37.34 -55.85 12.17
C SER A 684 -37.87 -57.14 12.72
N ALA A 685 -38.48 -57.97 11.88
CA ALA A 685 -38.71 -59.35 12.19
C ALA A 685 -37.35 -60.05 12.41
N PRO A 686 -37.21 -60.87 13.46
CA PRO A 686 -35.96 -61.60 13.69
C PRO A 686 -35.76 -62.64 12.57
N PHE A 687 -34.62 -62.57 11.90
CA PHE A 687 -34.17 -63.68 11.04
C PHE A 687 -33.87 -64.82 11.96
N ILE A 688 -34.68 -65.94 11.81
CA ILE A 688 -34.37 -67.26 12.34
C ILE A 688 -33.29 -67.81 11.44
N THR A 689 -32.10 -68.01 11.98
CA THR A 689 -31.06 -68.81 11.37
C THR A 689 -31.33 -70.25 11.81
N ASP A 690 -31.81 -71.12 10.90
CA ASP A 690 -31.75 -72.56 11.06
C ASP A 690 -30.31 -73.00 10.84
N ASP A 691 -29.74 -73.57 11.90
CA ASP A 691 -28.53 -74.38 11.83
C ASP A 691 -28.82 -75.74 11.17
N ALA A 692 -28.01 -76.11 10.16
CA ALA A 692 -27.65 -77.48 9.84
C ALA A 692 -26.31 -77.47 9.10
#